data_59723a2e35fe6612aab6e713824d8c23
#
_entry.id   59723a2e35fe6612aab6e713824d8c23
#
_cell.length_a   1.000
_cell.length_b   1.000
_cell.length_c   1.000
_cell.angle_alpha   90.00
_cell.angle_beta   90.00
_cell.angle_gamma   90.00
#
_symmetry.space_group_name_H-M   'P 1'
#
loop_
_entity.id
_entity.type
_entity.pdbx_description
1 polymer ?
#
loop_
_entity_poly.entity_id
_entity_poly.type
_entity_poly.pdbx_seq_one_letter_code
_entity_poly.pdbx_strand_id
1 'polypeptide(L)'
;MNKISILFLFTFFGFQEYINAQEALRCGTPDMDIESLVQSVDDMERWRATRSRDLYPVMIYVAWHCVYSTSNQGYLSQAHIESSIESMNYEYNQHEIYFILDTITYHQNDDWFNNIDESSGDDQTEQEMRSATYIDPYHYYNIWTVDLSGTGAGGWNQFGSWNAEGSYWQGATVHYGQSGGGMTNHTIIHEAGHHFELSHTFQYGCNAPGDAVEDTPYQDDNDNYPCSPSTDSCPNDPGTDPINNHMNYSSCRDEFTPGQVERIFWSIENYHPGYLENNFNYPTLSISGLTFLQDTDGDNQFNPGDTTRVKVVLANEWGGDAANITLTLASQDDRITILDNYIEFNNSPLGDITIPPGEMASTIFDWFLVTADADAVPGNVSCVITITAGSDEYPYQNIADITLDLTLSQSGFPIEGMVVKSSPIVMDLDLDGNKEIYFGSDNNLLHGYNSFGGELAGFPFSSTDRVRSSPAIGDVDNDGQMEIVFGNSSGKLYILNQDGSQQLAYTQLGYIEDSPALVDIDGDQDLEIVFTTTTGSGGQVYVIHHNGVTVSGFPKEIGSMFAGPAVHDLENDGVVDIVCVTYDKEVWAIEAVGGATKAGFPFTAESRFSTPATIVDVDNDGDYEIVAGCNSGDLYVLHHDATLYAQYDTGDDIRGGISVGDLNNDGQLDLLFGGYDDNIHVWDPVANELLPGWPVDLGYNSLSEPVLADLDGDGQLEVLVARKTGKVFGYESDGSLMANFPISVEGSIESSPAIEDIDNDGDLELIIGTTAGLDVIDIKLDAELMDSWSLYRATMHRTGVYDESVMAVGDAESMIPKTFYVSDNYPNPFNPVTNFHIDVPEAGHLFVAVYDVNGRLVNQLMNTQVVAGRIRGRWSGKNGSGVMSPTGIYFLKVETGINYHVQKLALVK
;
A
#
# COMPACT_ATOMS: atom_id res chain seq x y z
N MET A 1 -27.81 -19.81 -41.84
CA MET A 1 -27.68 -20.44 -43.16
C MET A 1 -26.23 -20.30 -43.59
N ASN A 2 -25.63 -21.44 -43.84
CA ASN A 2 -24.36 -21.75 -44.52
C ASN A 2 -23.05 -21.10 -44.06
N LYS A 3 -22.37 -21.89 -43.23
CA LYS A 3 -20.91 -21.93 -43.09
C LYS A 3 -20.33 -22.58 -44.36
N ILE A 4 -19.33 -21.94 -44.95
CA ILE A 4 -18.45 -22.58 -45.95
C ILE A 4 -17.13 -22.88 -45.23
N SER A 5 -16.90 -24.15 -44.96
CA SER A 5 -15.61 -24.70 -44.57
C SER A 5 -14.79 -24.95 -45.83
N ILE A 6 -13.62 -24.32 -45.95
CA ILE A 6 -12.62 -24.69 -46.97
C ILE A 6 -11.67 -25.69 -46.35
N LEU A 7 -11.75 -26.92 -46.79
CA LEU A 7 -10.90 -28.06 -46.47
C LEU A 7 -9.69 -28.01 -47.41
N PHE A 8 -8.50 -27.70 -46.91
CA PHE A 8 -7.26 -27.94 -47.65
C PHE A 8 -6.77 -29.39 -47.43
N LEU A 9 -6.85 -30.18 -48.50
CA LEU A 9 -6.26 -31.50 -48.61
C LEU A 9 -4.75 -31.35 -48.89
N PHE A 10 -3.89 -31.61 -47.91
CA PHE A 10 -2.49 -31.87 -48.16
C PHE A 10 -2.29 -33.36 -48.41
N THR A 11 -1.92 -33.68 -49.64
CA THR A 11 -1.46 -35.01 -50.03
C THR A 11 -0.10 -35.31 -49.36
N PHE A 12 -0.10 -36.28 -48.47
CA PHE A 12 1.11 -36.94 -47.99
C PHE A 12 1.82 -37.65 -49.10
N PHE A 13 2.95 -37.10 -49.57
CA PHE A 13 3.98 -37.93 -50.19
C PHE A 13 4.91 -38.37 -49.10
N GLY A 14 4.95 -39.72 -48.88
CA GLY A 14 5.86 -40.32 -47.95
C GLY A 14 7.30 -40.20 -48.46
N PHE A 15 8.12 -39.51 -47.71
CA PHE A 15 9.54 -39.76 -47.64
C PHE A 15 9.80 -40.47 -46.31
N GLN A 16 9.98 -41.81 -46.47
CA GLN A 16 10.49 -42.65 -45.42
C GLN A 16 12.01 -42.58 -45.58
N GLU A 17 12.61 -41.51 -45.07
CA GLU A 17 14.04 -41.47 -44.86
C GLU A 17 14.36 -42.03 -43.48
N TYR A 18 15.29 -42.96 -43.51
CA TYR A 18 15.94 -43.57 -42.38
C TYR A 18 16.36 -42.57 -41.35
N ILE A 19 15.71 -42.56 -40.20
CA ILE A 19 16.30 -42.03 -38.98
C ILE A 19 17.31 -43.08 -38.53
N ASN A 20 18.55 -42.94 -39.00
CA ASN A 20 19.67 -43.41 -38.23
C ASN A 20 19.65 -42.54 -36.97
N ALA A 21 19.45 -43.17 -35.83
CA ALA A 21 19.82 -42.54 -34.55
C ALA A 21 21.34 -42.31 -34.67
N GLN A 22 21.73 -41.07 -35.06
CA GLN A 22 23.06 -40.57 -34.76
C GLN A 22 23.12 -40.57 -33.25
N GLU A 23 24.06 -41.30 -32.67
CA GLU A 23 24.44 -41.13 -31.29
C GLU A 23 24.65 -39.63 -31.09
N ALA A 24 23.97 -39.01 -30.11
CA ALA A 24 24.17 -37.63 -29.81
C ALA A 24 25.64 -37.42 -29.47
N LEU A 25 26.31 -36.57 -30.25
CA LEU A 25 27.72 -36.25 -30.01
C LEU A 25 27.78 -35.57 -28.63
N ARG A 26 28.67 -36.02 -27.76
CA ARG A 26 28.84 -35.55 -26.40
C ARG A 26 29.74 -34.31 -26.34
N CYS A 27 29.73 -33.60 -25.23
CA CYS A 27 30.73 -32.58 -24.95
C CYS A 27 32.12 -33.23 -24.75
N GLY A 28 33.15 -32.63 -25.31
CA GLY A 28 34.52 -33.07 -25.13
C GLY A 28 35.30 -32.29 -24.07
N THR A 29 34.67 -31.33 -23.39
CA THR A 29 35.29 -30.55 -22.30
C THR A 29 35.64 -31.48 -21.14
N PRO A 30 36.90 -31.56 -20.69
CA PRO A 30 37.27 -32.33 -19.51
C PRO A 30 36.66 -31.72 -18.23
N ASP A 31 36.32 -32.58 -17.27
CA ASP A 31 35.84 -32.13 -15.97
C ASP A 31 36.91 -31.37 -15.21
N MET A 32 36.48 -30.34 -14.50
CA MET A 32 37.31 -29.58 -13.55
C MET A 32 37.71 -30.50 -12.37
N ASP A 33 38.98 -30.44 -11.94
CA ASP A 33 39.39 -31.20 -10.76
C ASP A 33 38.74 -30.66 -9.49
N ILE A 34 38.57 -31.57 -8.50
CA ILE A 34 37.82 -31.27 -7.27
C ILE A 34 38.43 -30.14 -6.45
N GLU A 35 39.76 -29.97 -6.43
CA GLU A 35 40.45 -28.93 -5.67
C GLU A 35 40.18 -27.57 -6.28
N SER A 36 40.26 -27.46 -7.62
CA SER A 36 39.94 -26.26 -8.38
C SER A 36 38.45 -25.89 -8.24
N LEU A 37 37.57 -26.89 -8.29
CA LEU A 37 36.12 -26.65 -8.16
C LEU A 37 35.73 -26.18 -6.75
N VAL A 38 36.25 -26.77 -5.69
CA VAL A 38 36.02 -26.31 -4.30
C VAL A 38 36.62 -24.91 -4.10
N GLN A 39 37.79 -24.64 -4.65
CA GLN A 39 38.39 -23.29 -4.56
C GLN A 39 37.50 -22.25 -5.25
N SER A 40 36.88 -22.57 -6.37
CA SER A 40 36.00 -21.68 -7.10
C SER A 40 34.73 -21.32 -6.29
N VAL A 41 34.22 -22.25 -5.46
CA VAL A 41 33.11 -21.94 -4.53
C VAL A 41 33.54 -20.90 -3.50
N ASP A 42 34.70 -21.10 -2.83
CA ASP A 42 35.20 -20.15 -1.85
C ASP A 42 35.49 -18.77 -2.49
N ASP A 43 35.93 -18.71 -3.73
CA ASP A 43 36.22 -17.50 -4.46
C ASP A 43 34.91 -16.77 -4.82
N MET A 44 33.90 -17.51 -5.26
CA MET A 44 32.58 -16.97 -5.55
C MET A 44 31.87 -16.45 -4.30
N GLU A 45 31.97 -17.14 -3.16
CA GLU A 45 31.43 -16.63 -1.89
C GLU A 45 32.08 -15.29 -1.47
N ARG A 46 33.41 -15.18 -1.66
CA ARG A 46 34.12 -13.90 -1.41
C ARG A 46 33.66 -12.80 -2.35
N TRP A 47 33.46 -13.10 -3.61
CA TRP A 47 32.96 -12.19 -4.61
C TRP A 47 31.53 -11.70 -4.24
N ARG A 48 30.61 -12.62 -3.86
CA ARG A 48 29.27 -12.27 -3.36
C ARG A 48 29.32 -11.30 -2.18
N ALA A 49 30.22 -11.57 -1.21
CA ALA A 49 30.35 -10.75 -0.01
C ALA A 49 30.87 -9.33 -0.26
N THR A 50 31.55 -9.09 -1.37
CA THR A 50 32.13 -7.79 -1.75
C THR A 50 31.36 -7.06 -2.83
N ARG A 51 30.39 -7.72 -3.47
CA ARG A 51 29.61 -7.18 -4.57
C ARG A 51 28.58 -6.16 -4.08
N SER A 52 28.54 -5.00 -4.74
CA SER A 52 27.60 -3.91 -4.44
C SER A 52 26.57 -3.69 -5.55
N ARG A 53 26.48 -4.59 -6.53
CA ARG A 53 25.64 -4.43 -7.73
C ARG A 53 24.75 -5.64 -7.99
N ASP A 54 23.58 -5.38 -8.56
CA ASP A 54 22.77 -6.40 -9.22
C ASP A 54 23.43 -6.87 -10.53
N LEU A 55 22.89 -7.94 -11.16
CA LEU A 55 23.34 -8.38 -12.49
C LEU A 55 23.07 -7.27 -13.51
N TYR A 56 23.98 -7.09 -14.45
CA TYR A 56 23.95 -6.00 -15.44
C TYR A 56 24.12 -6.57 -16.85
N PRO A 57 23.61 -5.92 -17.91
CA PRO A 57 23.77 -6.39 -19.27
C PRO A 57 25.25 -6.50 -19.69
N VAL A 58 25.62 -7.65 -20.26
CA VAL A 58 26.97 -7.89 -20.80
C VAL A 58 26.86 -8.18 -22.29
N MET A 59 27.62 -7.43 -23.09
CA MET A 59 27.73 -7.64 -24.53
C MET A 59 29.03 -8.35 -24.86
N ILE A 60 28.93 -9.54 -25.47
CA ILE A 60 30.08 -10.38 -25.83
C ILE A 60 30.17 -10.42 -27.34
N TYR A 61 31.18 -9.74 -27.88
CA TYR A 61 31.44 -9.83 -29.31
C TYR A 61 31.91 -11.23 -29.69
N VAL A 62 31.37 -11.75 -30.79
CA VAL A 62 31.73 -13.08 -31.31
C VAL A 62 32.52 -12.96 -32.59
N ALA A 63 33.69 -13.60 -32.58
CA ALA A 63 34.46 -13.90 -33.79
C ALA A 63 34.25 -15.35 -34.21
N TRP A 64 33.61 -15.56 -35.36
CA TRP A 64 33.30 -16.89 -35.86
C TRP A 64 34.30 -17.32 -36.95
N HIS A 65 34.97 -18.44 -36.75
CA HIS A 65 35.98 -19.01 -37.64
C HIS A 65 35.39 -20.25 -38.30
N CYS A 66 34.88 -20.11 -39.55
CA CYS A 66 34.36 -21.22 -40.33
C CYS A 66 35.55 -21.92 -41.02
N VAL A 67 35.96 -23.06 -40.50
CA VAL A 67 36.99 -23.93 -41.13
C VAL A 67 36.32 -24.99 -41.95
N TYR A 68 36.78 -25.18 -43.20
CA TYR A 68 36.16 -26.11 -44.13
C TYR A 68 37.17 -26.74 -45.05
N SER A 69 36.81 -27.91 -45.63
CA SER A 69 37.71 -28.68 -46.52
C SER A 69 37.83 -28.06 -47.93
N THR A 70 38.84 -28.50 -48.68
CA THR A 70 38.95 -28.14 -50.10
C THR A 70 37.79 -28.64 -50.96
N SER A 71 37.00 -29.58 -50.46
CA SER A 71 35.75 -30.06 -51.10
C SER A 71 34.51 -29.24 -50.69
N ASN A 72 34.67 -28.19 -49.94
CA ASN A 72 33.65 -27.35 -49.31
C ASN A 72 32.80 -28.08 -48.23
N GLN A 73 33.22 -29.18 -47.69
CA GLN A 73 32.60 -29.80 -46.53
C GLN A 73 32.88 -28.91 -45.31
N GLY A 74 31.88 -28.65 -44.51
CA GLY A 74 31.99 -27.77 -43.34
C GLY A 74 31.81 -26.28 -43.63
N TYR A 75 31.65 -25.87 -44.90
CA TYR A 75 31.35 -24.48 -45.22
C TYR A 75 29.98 -24.07 -44.69
N LEU A 76 29.94 -23.07 -43.82
CA LEU A 76 28.72 -22.51 -43.26
C LEU A 76 28.44 -21.16 -43.91
N SER A 77 27.19 -20.92 -44.33
CA SER A 77 26.77 -19.58 -44.79
C SER A 77 26.65 -18.61 -43.63
N GLN A 78 26.78 -17.32 -43.93
CA GLN A 78 26.58 -16.28 -42.92
C GLN A 78 25.22 -16.42 -42.21
N ALA A 79 24.11 -16.64 -42.93
CA ALA A 79 22.78 -16.83 -42.35
C ALA A 79 22.70 -18.06 -41.40
N HIS A 80 23.53 -19.09 -41.66
CA HIS A 80 23.63 -20.27 -40.79
C HIS A 80 24.36 -19.90 -39.48
N ILE A 81 25.42 -19.13 -39.55
CA ILE A 81 26.17 -18.61 -38.39
C ILE A 81 25.31 -17.66 -37.57
N GLU A 82 24.64 -16.70 -38.22
CA GLU A 82 23.69 -15.77 -37.58
C GLU A 82 22.61 -16.52 -36.80
N SER A 83 22.04 -17.57 -37.40
CA SER A 83 21.03 -18.41 -36.74
C SER A 83 21.59 -19.17 -35.53
N SER A 84 22.89 -19.48 -35.49
CA SER A 84 23.54 -20.08 -34.30
C SER A 84 23.63 -19.04 -33.15
N ILE A 85 23.96 -17.78 -33.46
CA ILE A 85 23.99 -16.71 -32.49
C ILE A 85 22.58 -16.36 -31.98
N GLU A 86 21.58 -16.37 -32.86
CA GLU A 86 20.17 -16.23 -32.45
C GLU A 86 19.78 -17.30 -31.42
N SER A 87 20.23 -18.54 -31.61
CA SER A 87 19.96 -19.63 -30.66
C SER A 87 20.67 -19.40 -29.31
N MET A 88 21.90 -18.92 -29.32
CA MET A 88 22.60 -18.52 -28.07
C MET A 88 21.85 -17.39 -27.36
N ASN A 89 21.50 -16.36 -28.08
CA ASN A 89 20.80 -15.20 -27.54
C ASN A 89 19.40 -15.53 -27.03
N TYR A 90 18.70 -16.49 -27.61
CA TYR A 90 17.41 -16.94 -27.10
C TYR A 90 17.50 -17.43 -25.65
N GLU A 91 18.61 -18.10 -25.27
CA GLU A 91 18.80 -18.65 -23.92
C GLU A 91 19.54 -17.68 -22.98
N TYR A 92 20.49 -16.90 -23.46
CA TYR A 92 21.33 -16.05 -22.63
C TYR A 92 20.76 -14.65 -22.41
N ASN A 93 19.95 -14.09 -23.36
CA ASN A 93 19.41 -12.73 -23.22
C ASN A 93 18.43 -12.59 -22.03
N GLN A 94 17.71 -13.66 -21.68
CA GLN A 94 16.86 -13.65 -20.49
C GLN A 94 17.65 -13.50 -19.18
N HIS A 95 18.98 -13.54 -19.25
CA HIS A 95 19.92 -13.38 -18.16
C HIS A 95 20.85 -12.16 -18.39
N GLU A 96 20.43 -11.22 -19.22
CA GLU A 96 21.19 -10.00 -19.54
C GLU A 96 22.56 -10.24 -20.19
N ILE A 97 22.76 -11.36 -20.88
CA ILE A 97 23.99 -11.69 -21.60
C ILE A 97 23.69 -11.76 -23.09
N TYR A 98 24.35 -10.92 -23.88
CA TYR A 98 24.09 -10.72 -25.31
C TYR A 98 25.30 -11.06 -26.14
N PHE A 99 25.17 -12.03 -27.07
CA PHE A 99 26.22 -12.38 -28.03
C PHE A 99 26.01 -11.61 -29.34
N ILE A 100 26.99 -10.82 -29.73
CA ILE A 100 26.96 -9.98 -30.93
C ILE A 100 27.95 -10.51 -31.94
N LEU A 101 27.45 -11.06 -33.05
CA LEU A 101 28.28 -11.51 -34.14
C LEU A 101 28.92 -10.30 -34.85
N ASP A 102 30.20 -10.07 -34.61
CA ASP A 102 30.93 -8.95 -35.20
C ASP A 102 31.73 -9.38 -36.43
N THR A 103 32.42 -10.49 -36.34
CA THR A 103 33.32 -10.93 -37.38
C THR A 103 33.15 -12.40 -37.77
N ILE A 104 33.08 -12.69 -39.06
CA ILE A 104 33.14 -14.05 -39.61
C ILE A 104 34.40 -14.17 -40.47
N THR A 105 35.20 -15.20 -40.20
CA THR A 105 36.36 -15.56 -41.05
C THR A 105 36.17 -16.94 -41.67
N TYR A 106 36.67 -17.13 -42.86
CA TYR A 106 36.57 -18.41 -43.62
C TYR A 106 37.95 -18.96 -43.94
N HIS A 107 38.20 -20.20 -43.47
CA HIS A 107 39.49 -20.87 -43.59
C HIS A 107 39.36 -22.20 -44.34
N GLN A 108 39.81 -22.22 -45.59
CA GLN A 108 39.86 -23.48 -46.36
C GLN A 108 41.13 -24.24 -46.03
N ASN A 109 41.05 -25.26 -45.19
CA ASN A 109 42.21 -26.04 -44.74
C ASN A 109 41.78 -27.48 -44.39
N ASP A 110 42.19 -28.47 -45.17
CA ASP A 110 41.81 -29.88 -44.96
C ASP A 110 42.38 -30.46 -43.68
N ASP A 111 43.56 -30.00 -43.24
CA ASP A 111 44.23 -30.51 -42.05
C ASP A 111 43.50 -29.98 -40.78
N TRP A 112 43.31 -28.69 -40.68
CA TRP A 112 42.54 -28.09 -39.57
C TRP A 112 41.09 -28.57 -39.53
N PHE A 113 40.47 -28.88 -40.69
CA PHE A 113 39.09 -29.31 -40.73
C PHE A 113 38.91 -30.75 -40.28
N ASN A 114 39.82 -31.68 -40.63
CA ASN A 114 39.60 -33.13 -40.47
C ASN A 114 40.44 -33.78 -39.36
N ASN A 115 41.50 -33.14 -38.87
CA ASN A 115 42.55 -33.83 -38.08
C ASN A 115 42.64 -33.26 -36.64
N ILE A 116 41.62 -32.58 -36.17
CA ILE A 116 41.49 -32.22 -34.75
C ILE A 116 40.84 -33.41 -34.03
N ASP A 117 41.50 -33.99 -33.07
CA ASP A 117 41.10 -35.23 -32.45
C ASP A 117 41.12 -35.24 -30.91
N GLU A 118 41.60 -34.23 -30.26
CA GLU A 118 41.67 -34.15 -28.81
C GLU A 118 41.20 -32.82 -28.25
N SER A 119 40.46 -32.86 -27.14
CA SER A 119 39.96 -31.69 -26.37
C SER A 119 40.88 -31.30 -25.23
N SER A 120 42.04 -31.97 -25.04
CA SER A 120 42.94 -31.77 -23.90
C SER A 120 43.83 -30.52 -24.00
N GLY A 121 43.80 -29.82 -25.12
CA GLY A 121 44.73 -28.68 -25.40
C GLY A 121 46.14 -29.14 -25.86
N ASP A 122 46.36 -30.44 -26.01
CA ASP A 122 47.61 -31.02 -26.47
C ASP A 122 47.60 -31.29 -27.98
N ASP A 123 46.43 -31.11 -28.68
CA ASP A 123 46.35 -31.29 -30.12
C ASP A 123 47.11 -30.16 -30.85
N GLN A 124 48.15 -30.57 -31.53
CA GLN A 124 49.03 -29.65 -32.27
C GLN A 124 48.25 -28.99 -33.43
N THR A 125 47.30 -29.68 -34.05
CA THR A 125 46.50 -29.19 -35.18
C THR A 125 45.52 -28.13 -34.71
N GLU A 126 44.88 -28.34 -33.57
CA GLU A 126 44.02 -27.34 -32.94
C GLU A 126 44.85 -26.10 -32.50
N GLN A 127 45.98 -26.33 -31.87
CA GLN A 127 46.87 -25.22 -31.45
C GLN A 127 47.32 -24.37 -32.65
N GLU A 128 47.71 -25.00 -33.77
CA GLU A 128 48.10 -24.28 -35.00
C GLU A 128 46.91 -23.49 -35.57
N MET A 129 45.72 -24.07 -35.63
CA MET A 129 44.50 -23.41 -36.08
C MET A 129 44.15 -22.20 -35.23
N ARG A 130 44.00 -22.41 -33.94
CA ARG A 130 43.61 -21.35 -32.98
C ARG A 130 44.64 -20.21 -32.99
N SER A 131 45.92 -20.51 -32.82
CA SER A 131 47.00 -19.53 -32.81
C SER A 131 47.17 -18.72 -34.08
N ALA A 132 46.78 -19.29 -35.23
CA ALA A 132 46.85 -18.64 -36.53
C ALA A 132 45.63 -17.78 -36.88
N THR A 133 44.50 -17.98 -36.21
CA THR A 133 43.20 -17.42 -36.64
C THR A 133 42.47 -16.63 -35.59
N TYR A 134 42.79 -16.75 -34.28
CA TYR A 134 42.08 -16.07 -33.23
C TYR A 134 42.03 -14.54 -33.45
N ILE A 135 40.93 -13.96 -33.00
CA ILE A 135 40.71 -12.51 -33.00
C ILE A 135 40.57 -12.07 -31.56
N ASP A 136 41.42 -11.17 -31.12
CA ASP A 136 41.45 -10.48 -29.83
C ASP A 136 40.64 -11.18 -28.72
N PRO A 137 41.14 -12.23 -28.07
CA PRO A 137 40.42 -12.99 -27.07
C PRO A 137 40.09 -12.21 -25.77
N TYR A 138 40.61 -10.98 -25.62
CA TYR A 138 40.22 -10.06 -24.55
C TYR A 138 38.80 -9.53 -24.74
N HIS A 139 38.42 -9.26 -25.99
CA HIS A 139 37.13 -8.62 -26.27
C HIS A 139 36.18 -9.53 -27.03
N TYR A 140 36.63 -10.65 -27.60
CA TYR A 140 35.86 -11.54 -28.44
C TYR A 140 35.82 -12.95 -27.88
N TYR A 141 34.63 -13.53 -27.86
CA TYR A 141 34.44 -14.95 -27.73
C TYR A 141 34.65 -15.60 -29.09
N ASN A 142 35.74 -16.34 -29.25
CA ASN A 142 36.10 -16.98 -30.50
C ASN A 142 35.42 -18.35 -30.61
N ILE A 143 34.84 -18.65 -31.79
CA ILE A 143 34.18 -19.95 -32.07
C ILE A 143 34.72 -20.52 -33.35
N TRP A 144 35.31 -21.71 -33.31
CA TRP A 144 35.78 -22.46 -34.48
C TRP A 144 34.84 -23.61 -34.83
N THR A 145 34.48 -23.73 -36.11
CA THR A 145 33.69 -24.86 -36.58
C THR A 145 34.55 -25.76 -37.47
N VAL A 146 34.64 -27.07 -37.12
CA VAL A 146 35.47 -28.10 -37.74
C VAL A 146 34.72 -29.42 -37.82
N ASP A 147 35.30 -30.48 -38.41
CA ASP A 147 34.77 -31.84 -38.40
C ASP A 147 35.32 -32.62 -37.22
N LEU A 148 34.50 -32.84 -36.21
CA LEU A 148 34.81 -33.62 -35.01
C LEU A 148 34.26 -35.03 -35.06
N SER A 149 33.78 -35.50 -36.20
CA SER A 149 33.14 -36.82 -36.32
C SER A 149 34.08 -37.99 -35.94
N GLY A 150 35.37 -37.78 -36.00
CA GLY A 150 36.40 -38.76 -35.57
C GLY A 150 36.54 -38.89 -34.05
N THR A 151 36.13 -37.86 -33.28
CA THR A 151 36.32 -37.80 -31.82
C THR A 151 35.10 -38.30 -31.06
N GLY A 152 33.91 -38.30 -31.66
CA GLY A 152 32.65 -38.56 -31.00
C GLY A 152 32.15 -37.39 -30.17
N ALA A 153 32.79 -36.21 -30.24
CA ALA A 153 32.38 -34.98 -29.53
C ALA A 153 31.58 -34.06 -30.45
N GLY A 154 30.62 -33.33 -29.88
CA GLY A 154 29.86 -32.29 -30.54
C GLY A 154 30.59 -30.94 -30.49
N GLY A 155 31.39 -30.73 -29.48
CA GLY A 155 32.20 -29.55 -29.25
C GLY A 155 32.95 -29.66 -27.94
N TRP A 156 33.79 -28.69 -27.69
CA TRP A 156 34.42 -28.43 -26.39
C TRP A 156 34.84 -26.97 -26.22
N ASN A 157 34.99 -26.58 -24.96
CA ASN A 157 35.58 -25.32 -24.54
C ASN A 157 36.52 -25.56 -23.36
N GLN A 158 37.41 -24.66 -23.10
CA GLN A 158 38.19 -24.69 -21.87
C GLN A 158 37.55 -23.75 -20.84
N PHE A 159 37.62 -24.10 -19.57
CA PHE A 159 37.19 -23.21 -18.48
C PHE A 159 38.01 -21.93 -18.48
N GLY A 160 37.40 -20.79 -18.19
CA GLY A 160 38.05 -19.51 -18.17
C GLY A 160 39.27 -19.46 -17.24
N SER A 161 39.18 -20.17 -16.11
CA SER A 161 40.25 -20.28 -15.11
C SER A 161 41.47 -21.06 -15.57
N TRP A 162 41.38 -21.89 -16.64
CA TRP A 162 42.51 -22.72 -17.10
C TRP A 162 43.54 -21.96 -17.89
N ASN A 163 43.18 -20.80 -18.46
CA ASN A 163 44.07 -20.01 -19.30
C ASN A 163 44.03 -18.55 -18.84
N ALA A 164 45.17 -17.86 -19.03
CA ALA A 164 45.19 -16.42 -18.84
C ALA A 164 44.21 -15.74 -19.80
N GLU A 165 43.55 -14.68 -19.35
CA GLU A 165 42.78 -13.82 -20.22
C GLU A 165 43.57 -13.39 -21.46
N GLY A 166 42.91 -13.35 -22.62
CA GLY A 166 43.53 -13.06 -23.90
C GLY A 166 44.31 -14.23 -24.51
N SER A 167 44.26 -15.45 -23.95
CA SER A 167 44.81 -16.63 -24.56
C SER A 167 44.02 -17.08 -25.79
N TYR A 168 44.70 -17.52 -26.85
CA TYR A 168 44.02 -18.11 -28.00
C TYR A 168 43.32 -19.44 -27.70
N TRP A 169 43.50 -19.97 -26.49
CA TRP A 169 42.73 -21.15 -26.01
C TRP A 169 41.34 -20.80 -25.52
N GLN A 170 41.08 -19.51 -25.26
CA GLN A 170 39.77 -19.06 -24.88
C GLN A 170 38.80 -19.07 -26.08
N GLY A 171 37.72 -19.81 -25.99
CA GLY A 171 36.73 -19.98 -27.05
C GLY A 171 36.41 -21.45 -27.34
N ALA A 172 35.35 -21.68 -28.09
CA ALA A 172 34.81 -23.02 -28.38
C ALA A 172 35.30 -23.60 -29.73
N THR A 173 35.60 -24.89 -29.76
CA THR A 173 35.66 -25.66 -30.99
C THR A 173 34.43 -26.55 -31.11
N VAL A 174 33.64 -26.41 -32.19
CA VAL A 174 32.33 -27.03 -32.36
C VAL A 174 32.27 -27.79 -33.68
N HIS A 175 31.66 -28.98 -33.65
CA HIS A 175 31.40 -29.71 -34.88
C HIS A 175 30.49 -28.94 -35.83
N TYR A 176 30.87 -28.72 -37.05
CA TYR A 176 30.14 -27.91 -38.04
C TYR A 176 28.67 -28.32 -38.20
N GLY A 177 28.32 -29.61 -38.02
CA GLY A 177 26.98 -30.14 -38.10
C GLY A 177 26.16 -29.93 -36.82
N GLN A 178 26.77 -29.40 -35.75
CA GLN A 178 26.11 -29.02 -34.49
C GLN A 178 25.93 -27.50 -34.38
N SER A 179 26.17 -26.78 -35.47
CA SER A 179 25.90 -25.37 -35.62
C SER A 179 24.69 -25.16 -36.52
N GLY A 180 23.94 -24.09 -36.34
CA GLY A 180 22.79 -23.74 -37.20
C GLY A 180 21.49 -23.58 -36.41
N GLY A 181 20.55 -22.86 -37.02
CA GLY A 181 19.35 -22.42 -36.36
C GLY A 181 18.31 -23.50 -36.11
N GLY A 182 17.69 -23.35 -35.00
CA GLY A 182 16.55 -24.08 -34.46
C GLY A 182 16.73 -24.24 -32.95
N MET A 183 15.65 -24.21 -32.17
CA MET A 183 15.64 -24.40 -30.71
C MET A 183 16.28 -25.72 -30.22
N THR A 184 17.01 -26.43 -31.06
CA THR A 184 17.59 -27.75 -30.80
C THR A 184 19.12 -27.75 -30.80
N ASN A 185 19.78 -26.62 -31.06
CA ASN A 185 21.24 -26.58 -31.08
C ASN A 185 21.83 -26.21 -29.71
N HIS A 186 21.72 -27.15 -28.79
CA HIS A 186 22.20 -26.96 -27.43
C HIS A 186 23.73 -27.02 -27.28
N THR A 187 24.46 -27.47 -28.27
CA THR A 187 25.92 -27.69 -28.14
C THR A 187 26.66 -26.38 -27.93
N ILE A 188 26.40 -25.37 -28.74
CA ILE A 188 27.10 -24.08 -28.62
C ILE A 188 26.76 -23.34 -27.33
N ILE A 189 25.49 -23.45 -26.86
CA ILE A 189 25.04 -22.90 -25.58
C ILE A 189 25.75 -23.58 -24.42
N HIS A 190 25.85 -24.88 -24.46
CA HIS A 190 26.52 -25.73 -23.49
C HIS A 190 28.03 -25.40 -23.42
N GLU A 191 28.72 -25.33 -24.56
CA GLU A 191 30.14 -25.02 -24.60
C GLU A 191 30.44 -23.58 -24.10
N ALA A 192 29.55 -22.63 -24.36
CA ALA A 192 29.64 -21.28 -23.75
C ALA A 192 29.49 -21.34 -22.24
N GLY A 193 28.66 -22.23 -21.69
CA GLY A 193 28.56 -22.45 -20.25
C GLY A 193 29.90 -22.85 -19.62
N HIS A 194 30.65 -23.75 -20.24
CA HIS A 194 32.00 -24.12 -19.79
C HIS A 194 32.98 -22.94 -19.83
N HIS A 195 32.90 -22.12 -20.86
CA HIS A 195 33.68 -20.88 -20.94
C HIS A 195 33.46 -19.97 -19.69
N PHE A 196 32.24 -19.95 -19.19
CA PHE A 196 31.86 -19.19 -18.00
C PHE A 196 31.89 -20.03 -16.71
N GLU A 197 32.75 -21.01 -16.59
CA GLU A 197 32.99 -21.80 -15.36
C GLU A 197 31.84 -22.72 -14.93
N LEU A 198 30.90 -23.05 -15.82
CA LEU A 198 29.85 -24.02 -15.49
C LEU A 198 30.34 -25.44 -15.74
N SER A 199 30.25 -26.28 -14.72
CA SER A 199 30.52 -27.74 -14.83
C SER A 199 29.24 -28.47 -15.28
N HIS A 200 29.42 -29.75 -15.72
CA HIS A 200 28.27 -30.60 -15.99
C HIS A 200 27.44 -30.81 -14.73
N THR A 201 26.12 -30.89 -14.86
CA THR A 201 25.20 -31.10 -13.71
C THR A 201 25.41 -32.43 -12.99
N PHE A 202 26.00 -33.42 -13.68
CA PHE A 202 26.35 -34.73 -13.15
C PHE A 202 27.80 -34.81 -12.65
N GLN A 203 28.52 -33.70 -12.56
CA GLN A 203 29.90 -33.61 -12.04
C GLN A 203 29.97 -34.25 -10.65
N TYR A 204 30.88 -35.20 -10.42
CA TYR A 204 31.07 -35.97 -9.20
C TYR A 204 29.83 -36.76 -8.74
N GLY A 205 28.82 -36.94 -9.56
CA GLY A 205 27.64 -37.74 -9.24
C GLY A 205 26.86 -37.21 -8.04
N CYS A 206 26.38 -38.14 -7.23
CA CYS A 206 25.66 -37.80 -5.97
C CYS A 206 26.61 -37.36 -4.82
N ASN A 207 27.75 -36.75 -5.08
CA ASN A 207 28.69 -36.33 -4.03
C ASN A 207 28.98 -34.85 -4.13
N ALA A 208 29.09 -34.20 -2.97
CA ALA A 208 29.54 -32.82 -2.91
C ALA A 208 30.98 -32.68 -3.50
N PRO A 209 31.28 -31.57 -4.20
CA PRO A 209 30.44 -30.38 -4.37
C PRO A 209 29.45 -30.41 -5.57
N GLY A 210 29.29 -31.55 -6.25
CA GLY A 210 28.50 -31.60 -7.48
C GLY A 210 29.11 -30.72 -8.59
N ASP A 211 28.27 -29.95 -9.27
CA ASP A 211 28.72 -28.94 -10.26
C ASP A 211 29.15 -27.62 -9.59
N ALA A 212 29.21 -27.57 -8.25
CA ALA A 212 29.54 -26.41 -7.43
C ALA A 212 28.53 -25.24 -7.51
N VAL A 213 27.29 -25.55 -7.82
CA VAL A 213 26.17 -24.59 -7.82
C VAL A 213 25.10 -25.09 -6.85
N GLU A 214 24.78 -24.30 -5.84
CA GLU A 214 23.95 -24.71 -4.70
C GLU A 214 22.50 -25.06 -5.09
N ASP A 215 21.95 -24.40 -6.10
CA ASP A 215 20.57 -24.60 -6.57
C ASP A 215 20.45 -25.64 -7.71
N THR A 216 21.54 -26.28 -8.09
CA THR A 216 21.54 -27.42 -9.03
C THR A 216 21.46 -28.73 -8.24
N PRO A 217 20.40 -29.55 -8.38
CA PRO A 217 20.32 -30.84 -7.73
C PRO A 217 21.43 -31.80 -8.19
N TYR A 218 21.92 -32.65 -7.28
CA TYR A 218 22.90 -33.69 -7.65
C TYR A 218 22.30 -34.72 -8.62
N GLN A 219 23.11 -35.16 -9.56
CA GLN A 219 22.77 -36.16 -10.53
C GLN A 219 23.90 -37.20 -10.69
N ASP A 220 23.56 -38.47 -10.73
CA ASP A 220 24.55 -39.53 -10.95
C ASP A 220 25.11 -39.47 -12.37
N ASP A 221 26.43 -39.65 -12.52
CA ASP A 221 27.11 -39.76 -13.80
C ASP A 221 26.85 -41.14 -14.44
N ASN A 222 25.69 -41.27 -15.06
CA ASN A 222 25.36 -42.45 -15.88
C ASN A 222 24.85 -41.99 -17.25
N ASP A 223 25.11 -42.83 -18.25
CA ASP A 223 24.84 -42.51 -19.66
C ASP A 223 23.35 -42.46 -20.07
N ASN A 224 22.44 -42.44 -19.13
CA ASN A 224 21.01 -42.46 -19.40
C ASN A 224 20.32 -41.20 -18.90
N TYR A 225 20.26 -40.17 -19.75
CA TYR A 225 19.65 -38.86 -19.47
C TYR A 225 18.25 -38.73 -20.13
N PRO A 226 17.24 -39.48 -19.65
CA PRO A 226 15.90 -39.40 -20.23
C PRO A 226 15.24 -38.06 -19.92
N CYS A 227 14.48 -37.51 -20.86
CA CYS A 227 13.63 -36.33 -20.65
C CYS A 227 12.36 -36.68 -19.84
N SER A 228 12.54 -37.07 -18.60
CA SER A 228 11.45 -37.39 -17.67
C SER A 228 11.57 -36.55 -16.39
N PRO A 229 10.62 -35.64 -16.12
CA PRO A 229 10.67 -34.74 -14.95
C PRO A 229 10.66 -35.44 -13.58
N SER A 230 10.44 -36.77 -13.57
CA SER A 230 10.47 -37.56 -12.34
C SER A 230 11.75 -38.38 -12.19
N THR A 231 12.74 -38.18 -13.04
CA THR A 231 14.03 -38.83 -12.92
C THR A 231 14.76 -38.29 -11.69
N ASP A 232 15.25 -39.18 -10.85
CA ASP A 232 15.97 -38.86 -9.63
C ASP A 232 17.01 -39.98 -9.42
N SER A 233 18.23 -39.72 -9.83
CA SER A 233 19.36 -40.66 -9.70
C SER A 233 20.05 -40.55 -8.33
N CYS A 234 19.80 -39.46 -7.59
CA CYS A 234 20.35 -39.20 -6.25
C CYS A 234 19.26 -39.08 -5.17
N PRO A 235 18.45 -40.13 -4.93
CA PRO A 235 17.22 -40.05 -4.13
C PRO A 235 17.43 -39.78 -2.64
N ASN A 236 18.66 -39.65 -2.16
CA ASN A 236 18.98 -39.23 -0.80
C ASN A 236 19.26 -37.76 -0.66
N ASP A 237 19.32 -37.02 -1.76
CA ASP A 237 19.58 -35.60 -1.84
C ASP A 237 18.31 -34.85 -2.31
N PRO A 238 18.12 -33.56 -1.99
CA PRO A 238 16.92 -32.82 -2.40
C PRO A 238 16.89 -32.55 -3.91
N GLY A 239 15.74 -32.75 -4.53
CA GLY A 239 15.47 -32.42 -5.94
C GLY A 239 15.40 -33.63 -6.85
N THR A 240 15.02 -33.40 -8.11
CA THR A 240 15.10 -34.37 -9.20
C THR A 240 16.27 -34.01 -10.09
N ASP A 241 16.72 -34.97 -10.95
CA ASP A 241 17.82 -34.71 -11.88
C ASP A 241 17.51 -33.48 -12.74
N PRO A 242 18.46 -32.53 -12.90
CA PRO A 242 18.25 -31.27 -13.64
C PRO A 242 18.31 -31.50 -15.15
N ILE A 243 17.38 -32.28 -15.68
CA ILE A 243 17.35 -32.72 -17.08
C ILE A 243 17.10 -31.59 -18.07
N ASN A 244 16.48 -30.50 -17.63
CA ASN A 244 16.23 -29.32 -18.46
C ASN A 244 17.43 -28.36 -18.50
N ASN A 245 18.45 -28.61 -17.69
CA ASN A 245 19.57 -27.71 -17.56
C ASN A 245 20.50 -27.78 -18.79
N HIS A 246 20.99 -26.65 -19.29
CA HIS A 246 21.91 -26.58 -20.45
C HIS A 246 23.22 -27.31 -20.22
N MET A 247 23.67 -27.45 -18.97
CA MET A 247 24.89 -28.21 -18.65
C MET A 247 24.66 -29.72 -18.50
N ASN A 248 23.47 -30.21 -18.85
CA ASN A 248 23.13 -31.64 -18.94
C ASN A 248 23.32 -32.18 -20.37
N TYR A 249 23.25 -33.52 -20.55
CA TYR A 249 23.27 -34.17 -21.86
C TYR A 249 21.88 -34.56 -22.36
N SER A 250 20.83 -34.23 -21.67
CA SER A 250 19.46 -34.49 -22.09
C SER A 250 19.11 -33.76 -23.40
N SER A 251 18.08 -34.21 -24.09
CA SER A 251 17.59 -33.52 -25.30
C SER A 251 16.49 -32.49 -25.01
N CYS A 252 16.16 -32.23 -23.74
CA CYS A 252 15.12 -31.31 -23.30
C CYS A 252 15.68 -30.12 -22.52
N ARG A 253 16.92 -29.75 -22.79
CA ARG A 253 17.62 -28.63 -22.17
C ARG A 253 17.02 -27.31 -22.61
N ASP A 254 16.66 -26.43 -21.66
CA ASP A 254 16.04 -25.12 -21.92
C ASP A 254 16.24 -24.08 -20.80
N GLU A 255 17.14 -24.37 -19.82
CA GLU A 255 17.33 -23.44 -18.69
C GLU A 255 18.74 -23.45 -18.10
N PHE A 256 19.12 -22.32 -17.47
CA PHE A 256 20.16 -22.21 -16.45
C PHE A 256 19.50 -21.90 -15.11
N THR A 257 20.09 -22.41 -14.00
CA THR A 257 19.63 -22.02 -12.66
C THR A 257 20.10 -20.60 -12.30
N PRO A 258 19.41 -19.89 -11.39
CA PRO A 258 19.88 -18.60 -10.90
C PRO A 258 21.32 -18.63 -10.37
N GLY A 259 21.72 -19.69 -9.68
CA GLY A 259 23.10 -19.85 -9.18
C GLY A 259 24.12 -20.05 -10.31
N GLN A 260 23.73 -20.72 -11.40
CA GLN A 260 24.56 -20.83 -12.60
C GLN A 260 24.72 -19.47 -13.30
N VAL A 261 23.64 -18.69 -13.42
CA VAL A 261 23.69 -17.33 -13.96
C VAL A 261 24.63 -16.47 -13.14
N GLU A 262 24.53 -16.50 -11.83
CA GLU A 262 25.43 -15.77 -10.95
C GLU A 262 26.89 -16.20 -11.11
N ARG A 263 27.13 -17.51 -11.32
CA ARG A 263 28.48 -18.04 -11.60
C ARG A 263 29.03 -17.58 -12.95
N ILE A 264 28.18 -17.43 -13.96
CA ILE A 264 28.56 -16.84 -15.26
C ILE A 264 29.07 -15.41 -15.04
N PHE A 265 28.35 -14.56 -14.32
CA PHE A 265 28.79 -13.19 -14.03
C PHE A 265 30.07 -13.13 -13.21
N TRP A 266 30.18 -14.00 -12.20
CA TRP A 266 31.43 -14.13 -11.45
C TRP A 266 32.60 -14.50 -12.36
N SER A 267 32.40 -15.43 -13.29
CA SER A 267 33.42 -15.83 -14.28
C SER A 267 33.82 -14.70 -15.22
N ILE A 268 32.83 -13.94 -15.72
CA ILE A 268 33.08 -12.79 -16.58
C ILE A 268 33.94 -11.75 -15.83
N GLU A 269 33.59 -11.38 -14.61
CA GLU A 269 34.32 -10.37 -13.82
C GLU A 269 35.74 -10.83 -13.44
N ASN A 270 35.97 -12.13 -13.25
CA ASN A 270 37.24 -12.63 -12.75
C ASN A 270 38.18 -13.18 -13.83
N TYR A 271 37.64 -13.76 -14.92
CA TYR A 271 38.44 -14.42 -15.96
C TYR A 271 38.27 -13.80 -17.34
N HIS A 272 37.22 -13.00 -17.55
CA HIS A 272 36.94 -12.35 -18.83
C HIS A 272 36.58 -10.87 -18.69
N PRO A 273 37.28 -10.07 -17.82
CA PRO A 273 36.92 -8.68 -17.61
C PRO A 273 36.98 -7.85 -18.88
N GLY A 274 37.76 -8.26 -19.91
CA GLY A 274 37.77 -7.61 -21.21
C GLY A 274 36.41 -7.55 -21.91
N TYR A 275 35.54 -8.53 -21.68
CA TYR A 275 34.17 -8.47 -22.23
C TYR A 275 33.35 -7.29 -21.67
N LEU A 276 33.68 -6.85 -20.47
CA LEU A 276 33.03 -5.70 -19.85
C LEU A 276 33.49 -4.37 -20.49
N GLU A 277 34.68 -4.35 -21.11
CA GLU A 277 35.17 -3.18 -21.83
C GLU A 277 34.36 -2.92 -23.11
N ASN A 278 33.73 -3.92 -23.69
CA ASN A 278 32.87 -3.78 -24.86
C ASN A 278 31.60 -2.95 -24.57
N ASN A 279 31.17 -2.94 -23.34
CA ASN A 279 29.96 -2.24 -22.91
C ASN A 279 30.14 -0.74 -22.68
N PHE A 280 31.35 -0.19 -22.78
CA PHE A 280 31.62 1.24 -22.60
C PHE A 280 30.84 2.17 -23.53
N ASN A 281 30.38 1.67 -24.66
CA ASN A 281 29.61 2.46 -25.63
C ASN A 281 28.08 2.41 -25.37
N TYR A 282 27.61 1.57 -24.46
CA TYR A 282 26.19 1.40 -24.13
C TYR A 282 25.97 1.74 -22.65
N PRO A 283 24.98 2.57 -22.32
CA PRO A 283 24.59 2.79 -20.94
C PRO A 283 23.80 1.58 -20.44
N THR A 284 23.72 1.43 -19.12
CA THR A 284 22.79 0.51 -18.46
C THR A 284 21.82 1.34 -17.64
N LEU A 285 20.61 1.58 -18.17
CA LEU A 285 19.64 2.46 -17.56
C LEU A 285 18.58 1.67 -16.79
N SER A 286 18.36 2.09 -15.55
CA SER A 286 17.28 1.63 -14.69
C SER A 286 16.39 2.79 -14.24
N ILE A 287 15.15 2.50 -13.83
CA ILE A 287 14.27 3.48 -13.19
C ILE A 287 14.57 3.46 -11.70
N SER A 288 15.14 4.55 -11.19
CA SER A 288 15.52 4.71 -9.79
C SER A 288 14.37 5.27 -8.93
N GLY A 289 13.37 5.91 -9.53
CA GLY A 289 12.22 6.44 -8.81
C GLY A 289 11.18 7.09 -9.73
N LEU A 290 9.97 7.13 -9.19
CA LEU A 290 8.83 7.85 -9.74
C LEU A 290 8.38 8.90 -8.72
N THR A 291 7.87 10.03 -9.19
CA THR A 291 7.34 11.08 -8.33
C THR A 291 6.11 11.68 -9.00
N PHE A 292 5.02 11.76 -8.27
CA PHE A 292 3.82 12.48 -8.69
C PHE A 292 3.96 13.96 -8.37
N LEU A 293 3.52 14.82 -9.28
CA LEU A 293 3.67 16.26 -9.14
C LEU A 293 2.48 16.99 -9.77
N GLN A 294 1.98 18.00 -9.07
CA GLN A 294 0.93 18.88 -9.57
C GLN A 294 -0.30 18.09 -10.07
N ASP A 295 -0.79 17.22 -9.23
CA ASP A 295 -2.08 16.57 -9.33
C ASP A 295 -3.24 17.57 -9.21
N THR A 296 -4.45 17.08 -9.31
CA THR A 296 -5.63 17.93 -9.41
C THR A 296 -5.93 18.64 -8.08
N ASP A 297 -5.72 17.98 -6.95
CA ASP A 297 -5.97 18.48 -5.58
C ASP A 297 -4.73 19.01 -4.87
N GLY A 298 -3.54 18.59 -5.24
CA GLY A 298 -2.25 19.13 -4.77
C GLY A 298 -1.61 18.34 -3.64
N ASP A 299 -2.09 17.14 -3.35
CA ASP A 299 -1.60 16.26 -2.29
C ASP A 299 -0.33 15.46 -2.69
N ASN A 300 0.01 15.43 -3.98
CA ASN A 300 1.11 14.68 -4.61
C ASN A 300 0.94 13.15 -4.52
N GLN A 301 -0.28 12.66 -4.38
CA GLN A 301 -0.66 11.28 -4.56
C GLN A 301 -1.26 11.08 -5.96
N PHE A 302 -1.63 9.87 -6.30
CA PHE A 302 -2.37 9.59 -7.53
C PHE A 302 -3.70 8.95 -7.15
N ASN A 303 -4.76 9.72 -7.18
CA ASN A 303 -6.09 9.37 -6.70
C ASN A 303 -7.07 9.14 -7.86
N PRO A 304 -8.18 8.42 -7.63
CA PRO A 304 -9.29 8.38 -8.58
C PRO A 304 -9.79 9.79 -8.91
N GLY A 305 -9.91 10.09 -10.21
CA GLY A 305 -10.29 11.42 -10.69
C GLY A 305 -9.14 12.37 -10.99
N ASP A 306 -7.93 12.06 -10.55
CA ASP A 306 -6.78 12.91 -10.75
C ASP A 306 -6.25 12.96 -12.17
N THR A 307 -5.61 14.09 -12.45
CA THR A 307 -4.66 14.24 -13.56
C THR A 307 -3.32 14.67 -12.99
N THR A 308 -2.36 13.78 -12.99
CA THR A 308 -1.06 13.99 -12.37
C THR A 308 0.10 13.93 -13.35
N ARG A 309 1.21 14.57 -12.99
CA ARG A 309 2.49 14.55 -13.71
C ARG A 309 3.39 13.50 -13.09
N VAL A 310 3.74 12.49 -13.87
CA VAL A 310 4.65 11.42 -13.45
C VAL A 310 6.06 11.74 -13.92
N LYS A 311 6.91 12.09 -12.99
CA LYS A 311 8.33 12.36 -13.20
C LYS A 311 9.14 11.09 -12.99
N VAL A 312 10.08 10.82 -13.88
CA VAL A 312 10.94 9.63 -13.81
C VAL A 312 12.37 10.05 -13.46
N VAL A 313 12.97 9.32 -12.51
CA VAL A 313 14.39 9.40 -12.21
C VAL A 313 15.06 8.17 -12.82
N LEU A 314 16.02 8.38 -13.71
CA LEU A 314 16.85 7.32 -14.28
C LEU A 314 18.21 7.26 -13.60
N ALA A 315 18.70 6.06 -13.36
CA ALA A 315 20.08 5.79 -13.01
C ALA A 315 20.80 5.15 -14.20
N ASN A 316 22.03 5.58 -14.49
CA ASN A 316 22.92 4.85 -15.37
C ASN A 316 23.85 4.00 -14.50
N GLU A 317 23.49 2.75 -14.30
CA GLU A 317 24.16 1.85 -13.36
C GLU A 317 25.58 1.56 -13.79
N TRP A 318 25.80 1.42 -15.10
CA TRP A 318 27.08 1.01 -15.64
C TRP A 318 27.18 1.28 -17.16
N GLY A 319 28.40 1.19 -17.72
CA GLY A 319 28.65 1.25 -19.16
C GLY A 319 29.11 2.62 -19.66
N GLY A 320 28.60 3.06 -20.80
CA GLY A 320 28.88 4.36 -21.39
C GLY A 320 27.96 5.46 -20.88
N ASP A 321 28.26 6.68 -21.30
CA ASP A 321 27.39 7.83 -21.05
C ASP A 321 26.02 7.63 -21.75
N ALA A 322 24.94 7.79 -21.01
CA ALA A 322 23.59 7.77 -21.58
C ALA A 322 23.25 9.16 -22.14
N ALA A 323 23.11 9.26 -23.43
CA ALA A 323 22.72 10.47 -24.15
C ALA A 323 21.53 10.20 -25.08
N ASN A 324 20.86 11.25 -25.54
CA ASN A 324 19.66 11.18 -26.40
C ASN A 324 18.58 10.26 -25.79
N ILE A 325 18.34 10.43 -24.50
CA ILE A 325 17.45 9.56 -23.75
C ILE A 325 16.01 9.97 -24.00
N THR A 326 15.16 8.98 -24.35
CA THR A 326 13.71 9.16 -24.43
C THR A 326 12.99 8.04 -23.68
N LEU A 327 11.83 8.36 -23.12
CA LEU A 327 10.97 7.41 -22.45
C LEU A 327 9.60 7.40 -23.11
N THR A 328 8.99 6.22 -23.21
CA THR A 328 7.61 6.08 -23.66
C THR A 328 6.84 5.21 -22.66
N LEU A 329 5.77 5.76 -22.10
CA LEU A 329 4.88 5.09 -21.15
C LEU A 329 3.73 4.41 -21.89
N ALA A 330 3.41 3.18 -21.48
CA ALA A 330 2.23 2.45 -21.94
C ALA A 330 1.57 1.68 -20.80
N SER A 331 0.26 1.56 -20.83
CA SER A 331 -0.53 0.71 -19.94
C SER A 331 -1.65 0.02 -20.72
N GLN A 332 -2.11 -1.12 -20.22
CA GLN A 332 -3.31 -1.81 -20.67
C GLN A 332 -4.43 -1.76 -19.60
N ASP A 333 -4.18 -1.08 -18.50
CA ASP A 333 -5.13 -0.89 -17.42
C ASP A 333 -6.16 0.18 -17.84
N ASP A 334 -7.43 -0.16 -17.76
CA ASP A 334 -8.54 0.68 -18.21
C ASP A 334 -8.95 1.74 -17.15
N ARG A 335 -8.40 1.67 -15.95
CA ARG A 335 -8.60 2.66 -14.90
C ARG A 335 -7.89 3.98 -15.16
N ILE A 336 -6.90 4.00 -16.06
CA ILE A 336 -6.14 5.20 -16.36
C ILE A 336 -6.13 5.54 -17.85
N THR A 337 -5.98 6.81 -18.14
CA THR A 337 -5.73 7.32 -19.50
C THR A 337 -4.41 8.09 -19.53
N ILE A 338 -3.47 7.69 -20.38
CA ILE A 338 -2.21 8.40 -20.57
C ILE A 338 -2.44 9.53 -21.58
N LEU A 339 -2.39 10.77 -21.11
CA LEU A 339 -2.62 11.98 -21.91
C LEU A 339 -1.36 12.44 -22.64
N ASP A 340 -0.18 12.27 -21.99
CA ASP A 340 1.13 12.46 -22.62
C ASP A 340 2.02 11.28 -22.23
N ASN A 341 2.42 10.50 -23.21
CA ASN A 341 3.15 9.24 -23.01
C ASN A 341 4.62 9.33 -23.37
N TYR A 342 5.16 10.53 -23.63
CA TYR A 342 6.53 10.69 -24.12
C TYR A 342 7.32 11.69 -23.29
N ILE A 343 8.53 11.32 -22.89
CA ILE A 343 9.49 12.19 -22.22
C ILE A 343 10.80 12.23 -23.03
N GLU A 344 11.34 13.42 -23.23
CA GLU A 344 12.67 13.64 -23.74
C GLU A 344 13.58 14.19 -22.63
N PHE A 345 14.72 13.54 -22.37
CA PHE A 345 15.66 14.00 -21.34
C PHE A 345 16.42 15.23 -21.85
N ASN A 346 15.67 16.32 -21.99
CA ASN A 346 16.11 17.60 -22.48
C ASN A 346 15.72 18.70 -21.49
N ASN A 347 16.71 19.39 -20.94
CA ASN A 347 16.51 20.56 -20.08
C ASN A 347 16.51 21.87 -20.87
N SER A 348 15.78 21.96 -21.98
CA SER A 348 15.69 23.21 -22.73
C SER A 348 15.29 24.39 -21.83
N PRO A 349 16.02 25.52 -21.79
CA PRO A 349 17.10 25.92 -22.72
C PRO A 349 18.53 25.49 -22.33
N LEU A 350 18.71 24.59 -21.38
CA LEU A 350 20.02 24.21 -20.85
C LEU A 350 20.73 23.10 -21.67
N GLY A 351 20.00 22.45 -22.59
CA GLY A 351 20.47 21.37 -23.45
C GLY A 351 20.09 19.97 -22.97
N ASP A 352 20.50 18.96 -23.73
CA ASP A 352 20.20 17.56 -23.47
C ASP A 352 20.89 17.07 -22.20
N ILE A 353 20.23 16.16 -21.47
CA ILE A 353 20.78 15.53 -20.29
C ILE A 353 21.58 14.31 -20.75
N THR A 354 22.84 14.26 -20.33
CA THR A 354 23.68 13.07 -20.40
C THR A 354 23.86 12.52 -18.99
N ILE A 355 23.66 11.21 -18.81
CA ILE A 355 23.84 10.56 -17.51
C ILE A 355 25.12 9.69 -17.57
N PRO A 356 26.20 10.10 -16.92
CA PRO A 356 27.41 9.28 -16.79
C PRO A 356 27.13 8.00 -15.97
N PRO A 357 27.97 6.95 -16.13
CA PRO A 357 27.88 5.76 -15.31
C PRO A 357 27.98 6.05 -13.81
N GLY A 358 27.10 5.47 -13.02
CA GLY A 358 27.00 5.66 -11.57
C GLY A 358 26.26 6.94 -11.15
N GLU A 359 25.73 7.70 -12.09
CA GLU A 359 24.97 8.93 -11.83
C GLU A 359 23.48 8.74 -12.11
N MET A 360 22.66 9.62 -11.52
CA MET A 360 21.22 9.66 -11.73
C MET A 360 20.79 11.02 -12.25
N ALA A 361 19.74 11.05 -13.04
CA ALA A 361 19.11 12.29 -13.50
C ALA A 361 17.61 12.14 -13.70
N SER A 362 16.91 13.28 -13.68
CA SER A 362 15.52 13.40 -14.07
C SER A 362 15.33 14.66 -14.91
N THR A 363 14.26 14.70 -15.68
CA THR A 363 13.87 15.92 -16.40
C THR A 363 13.43 17.01 -15.42
N ILE A 364 13.60 18.29 -15.83
CA ILE A 364 13.11 19.45 -15.06
C ILE A 364 11.79 19.95 -15.64
N PHE A 365 11.61 19.83 -16.96
CA PHE A 365 10.52 20.45 -17.70
C PHE A 365 9.68 19.46 -18.48
N ASP A 366 9.91 18.17 -18.34
CA ASP A 366 9.21 17.12 -19.06
C ASP A 366 8.78 15.97 -18.12
N TRP A 367 7.57 15.43 -18.33
CA TRP A 367 6.94 14.40 -17.49
C TRP A 367 5.85 13.69 -18.28
N PHE A 368 5.48 12.49 -17.90
CA PHE A 368 4.26 11.87 -18.39
C PHE A 368 3.04 12.58 -17.76
N LEU A 369 1.96 12.67 -18.49
CA LEU A 369 0.68 13.16 -17.97
C LEU A 369 -0.32 11.99 -17.98
N VAL A 370 -0.81 11.63 -16.81
CA VAL A 370 -1.72 10.50 -16.61
C VAL A 370 -2.95 10.98 -15.86
N THR A 371 -4.13 10.50 -16.25
CA THR A 371 -5.37 10.74 -15.51
C THR A 371 -6.00 9.41 -15.12
N ALA A 372 -6.56 9.32 -13.91
CA ALA A 372 -7.38 8.23 -13.46
C ALA A 372 -8.86 8.53 -13.67
N ASP A 373 -9.67 7.52 -13.94
CA ASP A 373 -11.12 7.66 -13.96
C ASP A 373 -11.63 7.95 -12.54
N ALA A 374 -12.65 8.78 -12.40
CA ALA A 374 -13.16 9.18 -11.07
C ALA A 374 -13.78 8.02 -10.27
N ASP A 375 -14.20 6.97 -10.95
CA ASP A 375 -14.71 5.72 -10.36
C ASP A 375 -13.67 4.58 -10.37
N ALA A 376 -12.40 4.91 -10.60
CA ALA A 376 -11.32 3.94 -10.66
C ALA A 376 -11.08 3.29 -9.30
N VAL A 377 -11.12 1.97 -9.24
CA VAL A 377 -10.85 1.23 -7.99
C VAL A 377 -9.37 1.37 -7.62
N PRO A 378 -9.05 1.82 -6.39
CA PRO A 378 -7.66 1.92 -5.91
C PRO A 378 -6.88 0.62 -6.01
N GLY A 379 -5.57 0.75 -6.15
CA GLY A 379 -4.63 -0.36 -6.24
C GLY A 379 -3.60 -0.17 -7.34
N ASN A 380 -2.65 -1.08 -7.41
CA ASN A 380 -1.54 -1.02 -8.34
C ASN A 380 -1.99 -1.03 -9.80
N VAL A 381 -1.56 -0.03 -10.56
CA VAL A 381 -1.76 0.10 -12.00
C VAL A 381 -0.48 -0.30 -12.72
N SER A 382 -0.53 -1.40 -13.47
CA SER A 382 0.64 -1.90 -14.21
C SER A 382 0.91 -1.07 -15.46
N CYS A 383 2.12 -0.56 -15.57
CA CYS A 383 2.59 0.21 -16.69
C CYS A 383 3.95 -0.31 -17.19
N VAL A 384 4.29 0.05 -18.41
CA VAL A 384 5.58 -0.30 -19.03
C VAL A 384 6.23 0.98 -19.54
N ILE A 385 7.48 1.21 -19.16
CA ILE A 385 8.30 2.27 -19.72
C ILE A 385 9.32 1.67 -20.69
N THR A 386 9.28 2.11 -21.95
CA THR A 386 10.35 1.85 -22.92
C THR A 386 11.36 2.99 -22.82
N ILE A 387 12.60 2.65 -22.52
CA ILE A 387 13.74 3.57 -22.41
C ILE A 387 14.56 3.43 -23.69
N THR A 388 14.83 4.52 -24.40
CA THR A 388 15.81 4.52 -25.49
C THR A 388 16.93 5.52 -25.19
N ALA A 389 18.13 5.23 -25.65
CA ALA A 389 19.30 6.11 -25.49
C ALA A 389 20.34 5.83 -26.57
N GLY A 390 21.44 6.59 -26.58
CA GLY A 390 22.58 6.34 -27.43
C GLY A 390 22.54 7.08 -28.77
N SER A 391 23.22 6.53 -29.77
CA SER A 391 23.34 7.08 -31.13
C SER A 391 22.87 6.08 -32.19
N ASP A 392 22.78 6.50 -33.44
CA ASP A 392 22.46 5.59 -34.57
C ASP A 392 23.52 4.45 -34.71
N GLU A 393 24.74 4.68 -34.26
CA GLU A 393 25.81 3.68 -34.27
C GLU A 393 25.73 2.72 -33.07
N TYR A 394 25.28 3.23 -31.93
CA TYR A 394 25.13 2.49 -30.68
C TYR A 394 23.74 2.72 -30.07
N PRO A 395 22.67 2.17 -30.69
CA PRO A 395 21.34 2.32 -30.16
C PRO A 395 21.13 1.46 -28.92
N TYR A 396 20.56 2.05 -27.87
CA TYR A 396 20.20 1.37 -26.65
C TYR A 396 18.67 1.37 -26.49
N GLN A 397 18.11 0.25 -26.08
CA GLN A 397 16.72 0.15 -25.68
C GLN A 397 16.59 -0.81 -24.49
N ASN A 398 15.80 -0.40 -23.50
CA ASN A 398 15.37 -1.23 -22.38
C ASN A 398 13.87 -1.09 -22.17
N ILE A 399 13.25 -2.09 -21.55
CA ILE A 399 11.83 -2.08 -21.19
C ILE A 399 11.76 -2.36 -19.69
N ALA A 400 11.13 -1.48 -18.96
CA ALA A 400 10.95 -1.60 -17.52
C ALA A 400 9.46 -1.68 -17.19
N ASP A 401 9.08 -2.70 -16.45
CA ASP A 401 7.78 -2.77 -15.81
C ASP A 401 7.78 -1.84 -14.59
N ILE A 402 6.75 -1.04 -14.46
CA ILE A 402 6.53 -0.14 -13.33
C ILE A 402 5.11 -0.29 -12.82
N THR A 403 4.91 0.19 -11.63
CA THR A 403 3.59 0.27 -11.01
C THR A 403 3.33 1.73 -10.62
N LEU A 404 2.18 2.26 -11.02
CA LEU A 404 1.64 3.49 -10.45
C LEU A 404 0.67 3.08 -9.34
N ASP A 405 0.85 3.64 -8.17
CA ASP A 405 -0.02 3.37 -7.03
C ASP A 405 -1.21 4.33 -7.07
N LEU A 406 -2.38 3.80 -7.44
CA LEU A 406 -3.65 4.53 -7.40
C LEU A 406 -4.23 4.32 -6.00
N THR A 407 -4.23 5.36 -5.20
CA THR A 407 -4.54 5.28 -3.77
C THR A 407 -5.58 6.31 -3.34
N LEU A 408 -6.25 6.06 -2.23
CA LEU A 408 -7.01 7.05 -1.48
C LEU A 408 -6.33 7.35 -0.13
N SER A 409 -5.10 6.87 0.09
CA SER A 409 -4.39 7.18 1.34
C SER A 409 -4.00 8.65 1.37
N GLN A 410 -4.28 9.31 2.49
CA GLN A 410 -3.85 10.68 2.74
C GLN A 410 -2.31 10.77 2.77
N SER A 411 -1.77 11.88 2.28
CA SER A 411 -0.32 12.08 2.21
C SER A 411 0.36 11.91 3.57
N GLY A 412 1.41 11.07 3.62
CA GLY A 412 2.12 10.72 4.85
C GLY A 412 1.60 9.49 5.57
N PHE A 413 0.52 8.88 5.10
CA PHE A 413 -0.06 7.65 5.63
C PHE A 413 0.01 6.51 4.60
N PRO A 414 -0.11 5.23 5.04
CA PRO A 414 -0.31 4.76 6.42
C PRO A 414 0.93 4.87 7.33
N ILE A 415 0.71 4.93 8.66
CA ILE A 415 1.77 4.76 9.66
C ILE A 415 1.85 3.30 10.04
N GLU A 416 2.87 2.61 9.63
CA GLU A 416 3.02 1.16 9.75
C GLU A 416 3.84 0.70 10.99
N GLY A 417 3.82 -0.62 11.25
CA GLY A 417 4.72 -1.28 12.22
C GLY A 417 4.21 -1.29 13.65
N MET A 418 2.94 -1.01 13.89
CA MET A 418 2.31 -1.08 15.21
C MET A 418 0.93 -1.72 15.14
N VAL A 419 0.44 -2.24 16.27
CA VAL A 419 -0.92 -2.77 16.40
C VAL A 419 -1.78 -1.71 17.08
N VAL A 420 -2.75 -1.17 16.36
CA VAL A 420 -3.69 -0.15 16.83
C VAL A 420 -5.07 -0.80 16.99
N LYS A 421 -5.54 -0.86 18.24
CA LYS A 421 -6.89 -1.36 18.59
C LYS A 421 -7.74 -0.31 19.28
N SER A 422 -7.13 0.76 19.70
CA SER A 422 -7.77 1.95 20.19
C SER A 422 -8.44 2.67 19.02
N SER A 423 -9.64 3.16 19.21
CA SER A 423 -10.29 4.03 18.23
C SER A 423 -9.63 5.39 18.25
N PRO A 424 -9.20 5.92 17.10
CA PRO A 424 -8.55 7.22 17.02
C PRO A 424 -9.50 8.36 17.41
N ILE A 425 -8.92 9.47 17.80
CA ILE A 425 -9.61 10.73 18.00
C ILE A 425 -8.88 11.83 17.26
N VAL A 426 -9.61 12.73 16.66
CA VAL A 426 -9.09 13.83 15.85
C VAL A 426 -9.52 15.16 16.43
N MET A 427 -8.59 16.09 16.58
CA MET A 427 -8.88 17.42 17.09
C MET A 427 -7.73 18.40 16.82
N ASP A 428 -8.02 19.67 16.58
CA ASP A 428 -7.05 20.79 16.68
C ASP A 428 -6.82 21.12 18.16
N LEU A 429 -5.87 20.38 18.77
CA LEU A 429 -5.64 20.47 20.23
C LEU A 429 -4.84 21.70 20.62
N ASP A 430 -3.95 22.18 19.78
CA ASP A 430 -3.09 23.34 20.05
C ASP A 430 -3.62 24.63 19.42
N LEU A 431 -4.76 24.58 18.74
CA LEU A 431 -5.49 25.67 18.12
C LEU A 431 -4.68 26.43 17.05
N ASP A 432 -3.86 25.68 16.31
CA ASP A 432 -3.06 26.25 15.22
C ASP A 432 -3.81 26.23 13.85
N GLY A 433 -4.97 25.57 13.80
CA GLY A 433 -5.85 25.46 12.65
C GLY A 433 -5.66 24.16 11.86
N ASN A 434 -4.71 23.32 12.23
CA ASN A 434 -4.57 21.98 11.72
C ASN A 434 -5.06 20.99 12.76
N LYS A 435 -5.49 19.81 12.35
CA LYS A 435 -5.98 18.78 13.27
C LYS A 435 -4.92 17.73 13.55
N GLU A 436 -4.94 17.20 14.76
CA GLU A 436 -4.07 16.13 15.23
C GLU A 436 -4.86 14.86 15.45
N ILE A 437 -4.17 13.72 15.25
CA ILE A 437 -4.72 12.38 15.43
C ILE A 437 -4.05 11.73 16.64
N TYR A 438 -4.84 11.33 17.64
CA TYR A 438 -4.35 10.65 18.84
C TYR A 438 -4.92 9.25 18.95
N PHE A 439 -4.05 8.27 19.26
CA PHE A 439 -4.46 6.86 19.42
C PHE A 439 -3.48 6.06 20.26
N GLY A 440 -3.98 4.99 20.88
CA GLY A 440 -3.20 4.05 21.64
C GLY A 440 -2.72 2.84 20.82
N SER A 441 -1.65 2.17 21.25
CA SER A 441 -1.12 0.99 20.57
C SER A 441 -0.67 -0.12 21.52
N ASP A 442 -0.57 -1.36 21.00
CA ASP A 442 -0.11 -2.54 21.76
C ASP A 442 1.40 -2.49 22.10
N ASN A 443 2.15 -1.52 21.58
CA ASN A 443 3.56 -1.28 21.92
C ASN A 443 3.77 -0.37 23.16
N ASN A 444 2.71 -0.14 23.94
CA ASN A 444 2.68 0.64 25.18
C ASN A 444 2.80 2.16 24.97
N LEU A 445 2.38 2.66 23.84
CA LEU A 445 2.51 4.06 23.47
C LEU A 445 1.13 4.68 23.22
N LEU A 446 0.98 5.93 23.61
CA LEU A 446 -0.01 6.84 23.06
C LEU A 446 0.69 7.69 22.01
N HIS A 447 0.20 7.69 20.81
CA HIS A 447 0.74 8.43 19.68
C HIS A 447 -0.04 9.71 19.42
N GLY A 448 0.64 10.70 18.86
CA GLY A 448 0.05 11.91 18.32
C GLY A 448 0.72 12.26 16.98
N TYR A 449 -0.07 12.44 15.94
CA TYR A 449 0.38 12.78 14.59
C TYR A 449 -0.37 13.97 14.04
N ASN A 450 0.29 14.79 13.23
CA ASN A 450 -0.39 15.83 12.45
C ASN A 450 -1.04 15.24 11.18
N SER A 451 -1.83 16.06 10.49
CA SER A 451 -2.56 15.70 9.25
C SER A 451 -1.68 15.19 8.09
N PHE A 452 -0.36 15.36 8.16
CA PHE A 452 0.61 14.91 7.16
C PHE A 452 1.49 13.74 7.63
N GLY A 453 1.07 13.00 8.65
CA GLY A 453 1.79 11.83 9.16
C GLY A 453 3.06 12.14 9.95
N GLY A 454 3.30 13.39 10.30
CA GLY A 454 4.41 13.80 11.17
C GLY A 454 4.10 13.56 12.64
N GLU A 455 4.97 12.86 13.38
CA GLU A 455 4.81 12.64 14.81
C GLU A 455 5.01 13.96 15.59
N LEU A 456 4.08 14.26 16.52
CA LEU A 456 4.06 15.51 17.27
C LEU A 456 5.17 15.59 18.31
N ALA A 457 5.62 16.81 18.62
CA ALA A 457 6.59 17.03 19.68
C ALA A 457 5.98 16.64 21.05
N GLY A 458 6.67 15.80 21.81
CA GLY A 458 6.20 15.25 23.09
C GLY A 458 5.54 13.90 22.97
N PHE A 459 5.24 13.44 21.76
CA PHE A 459 4.77 12.11 21.45
C PHE A 459 5.85 11.30 20.71
N PRO A 460 5.77 9.93 20.76
CA PRO A 460 4.78 9.16 21.50
C PRO A 460 5.01 9.21 23.02
N PHE A 461 3.92 9.25 23.79
CA PHE A 461 3.99 9.11 25.24
C PHE A 461 4.16 7.65 25.63
N SER A 462 5.13 7.35 26.52
CA SER A 462 5.42 5.99 26.95
C SER A 462 4.59 5.60 28.17
N SER A 463 3.59 4.75 27.96
CA SER A 463 2.79 4.12 29.01
C SER A 463 3.53 2.92 29.64
N THR A 464 3.01 2.40 30.77
CA THR A 464 3.60 1.23 31.45
C THR A 464 3.15 -0.11 30.90
N ASP A 465 2.10 -0.15 30.06
CA ASP A 465 1.53 -1.32 29.39
C ASP A 465 0.76 -0.88 28.14
N ARG A 466 0.21 -1.81 27.38
CA ARG A 466 -0.56 -1.58 26.16
C ARG A 466 -1.67 -0.55 26.38
N VAL A 467 -1.84 0.32 25.41
CA VAL A 467 -2.89 1.33 25.37
C VAL A 467 -3.94 0.87 24.34
N ARG A 468 -4.98 0.22 24.85
CA ARG A 468 -6.15 -0.21 24.04
C ARG A 468 -7.36 0.65 24.29
N SER A 469 -7.38 1.32 25.44
CA SER A 469 -8.36 2.36 25.72
C SER A 469 -8.31 3.43 24.65
N SER A 470 -9.46 3.77 24.09
CA SER A 470 -9.58 4.89 23.17
C SER A 470 -9.48 6.20 23.97
N PRO A 471 -8.67 7.16 23.54
CA PRO A 471 -8.51 8.40 24.28
C PRO A 471 -9.78 9.24 24.23
N ALA A 472 -10.03 9.99 25.32
CA ALA A 472 -11.00 11.06 25.40
C ALA A 472 -10.25 12.40 25.54
N ILE A 473 -10.80 13.49 25.03
CA ILE A 473 -10.21 14.82 25.06
C ILE A 473 -11.21 15.79 25.69
N GLY A 474 -10.73 16.65 26.58
CA GLY A 474 -11.53 17.67 27.22
C GLY A 474 -10.69 18.57 28.14
N ASP A 475 -11.13 19.78 28.43
CA ASP A 475 -10.57 20.70 29.44
C ASP A 475 -10.97 20.17 30.82
N VAL A 476 -10.17 19.24 31.39
CA VAL A 476 -10.57 18.52 32.61
C VAL A 476 -10.35 19.37 33.90
N ASP A 477 -9.57 20.42 33.83
CA ASP A 477 -9.31 21.29 35.02
C ASP A 477 -9.73 22.74 34.81
N ASN A 478 -10.49 23.00 33.73
CA ASN A 478 -11.08 24.31 33.38
C ASN A 478 -10.01 25.43 33.31
N ASP A 479 -8.81 25.08 32.82
CA ASP A 479 -7.73 26.08 32.65
C ASP A 479 -7.73 26.73 31.25
N GLY A 480 -8.58 26.21 30.33
CA GLY A 480 -8.75 26.66 28.97
C GLY A 480 -7.82 25.96 27.98
N GLN A 481 -7.14 24.89 28.39
CA GLN A 481 -6.39 23.99 27.54
C GLN A 481 -7.06 22.61 27.61
N MET A 482 -6.88 21.81 26.54
CA MET A 482 -7.44 20.48 26.48
C MET A 482 -6.45 19.42 26.94
N GLU A 483 -6.93 18.43 27.66
CA GLU A 483 -6.17 17.27 28.09
C GLU A 483 -6.61 16.01 27.35
N ILE A 484 -5.65 15.07 27.22
CA ILE A 484 -5.87 13.73 26.69
C ILE A 484 -5.96 12.74 27.84
N VAL A 485 -7.09 12.05 27.97
CA VAL A 485 -7.35 11.09 29.04
C VAL A 485 -7.47 9.69 28.45
N PHE A 486 -6.67 8.74 28.97
CA PHE A 486 -6.70 7.34 28.50
C PHE A 486 -6.26 6.36 29.57
N GLY A 487 -6.69 5.12 29.42
CA GLY A 487 -6.31 4.01 30.28
C GLY A 487 -5.29 3.06 29.64
N ASN A 488 -4.76 2.11 30.43
CA ASN A 488 -3.92 1.06 29.91
C ASN A 488 -4.26 -0.33 30.51
N SER A 489 -3.69 -1.38 29.91
CA SER A 489 -3.90 -2.77 30.35
C SER A 489 -3.20 -3.12 31.67
N SER A 490 -2.51 -2.21 32.37
CA SER A 490 -2.02 -2.39 33.74
C SER A 490 -2.86 -1.67 34.80
N GLY A 491 -3.96 -1.04 34.40
CA GLY A 491 -4.87 -0.32 35.30
C GLY A 491 -4.40 1.06 35.68
N LYS A 492 -3.67 1.74 34.81
CA LYS A 492 -3.33 3.13 34.97
C LYS A 492 -4.20 3.98 34.04
N LEU A 493 -4.79 5.02 34.61
CA LEU A 493 -5.37 6.13 33.88
C LEU A 493 -4.34 7.26 33.82
N TYR A 494 -4.19 7.88 32.67
CA TYR A 494 -3.31 9.02 32.48
C TYR A 494 -4.11 10.25 32.03
N ILE A 495 -3.66 11.40 32.50
CA ILE A 495 -4.06 12.71 31.95
C ILE A 495 -2.79 13.34 31.43
N LEU A 496 -2.78 13.70 30.16
CA LEU A 496 -1.68 14.43 29.51
C LEU A 496 -2.14 15.78 29.04
N ASN A 497 -1.28 16.77 29.21
CA ASN A 497 -1.45 18.07 28.57
C ASN A 497 -1.23 17.95 27.05
N GLN A 498 -1.66 18.96 26.30
CA GLN A 498 -1.51 19.02 24.83
C GLN A 498 -0.06 18.83 24.33
N ASP A 499 0.97 19.15 25.15
CA ASP A 499 2.37 18.99 24.80
C ASP A 499 2.92 17.59 25.12
N GLY A 500 2.06 16.62 25.46
CA GLY A 500 2.42 15.26 25.87
C GLY A 500 2.99 15.14 27.28
N SER A 501 3.08 16.23 28.04
CA SER A 501 3.53 16.17 29.43
C SER A 501 2.45 15.58 30.34
N GLN A 502 2.87 14.70 31.27
CA GLN A 502 1.95 14.02 32.16
C GLN A 502 1.47 14.95 33.28
N GLN A 503 0.16 15.22 33.37
CA GLN A 503 -0.48 15.91 34.48
C GLN A 503 -0.79 14.92 35.61
N LEU A 504 -1.42 13.79 35.32
CA LEU A 504 -1.77 12.76 36.29
C LEU A 504 -1.43 11.35 35.79
N ALA A 505 -1.07 10.48 36.72
CA ALA A 505 -1.09 9.02 36.56
C ALA A 505 -1.81 8.39 37.75
N TYR A 506 -3.06 8.00 37.58
CA TYR A 506 -3.88 7.35 38.60
C TYR A 506 -3.75 5.84 38.48
N THR A 507 -3.46 5.13 39.57
CA THR A 507 -3.25 3.68 39.56
C THR A 507 -4.28 2.98 40.40
N GLN A 508 -4.92 1.96 39.86
CA GLN A 508 -5.93 1.15 40.54
C GLN A 508 -5.79 -0.33 40.15
N LEU A 509 -6.69 -1.20 40.63
CA LEU A 509 -6.68 -2.64 40.34
C LEU A 509 -7.57 -2.94 39.14
N GLY A 510 -7.08 -3.80 38.21
CA GLY A 510 -7.79 -4.22 37.01
C GLY A 510 -7.30 -3.50 35.76
N TYR A 511 -7.72 -3.95 34.61
CA TYR A 511 -7.41 -3.39 33.30
C TYR A 511 -8.40 -2.28 32.94
N ILE A 512 -7.96 -1.24 32.25
CA ILE A 512 -8.81 -0.25 31.59
C ILE A 512 -8.68 -0.57 30.09
N GLU A 513 -9.69 -1.22 29.51
CA GLU A 513 -9.63 -1.74 28.13
C GLU A 513 -10.43 -0.87 27.14
N ASP A 514 -11.37 -0.03 27.63
CA ASP A 514 -12.21 0.83 26.80
C ASP A 514 -12.03 2.31 27.20
N SER A 515 -12.71 3.23 26.52
CA SER A 515 -12.56 4.67 26.71
C SER A 515 -13.06 5.12 28.09
N PRO A 516 -12.40 6.09 28.73
CA PRO A 516 -13.05 6.90 29.77
C PRO A 516 -14.08 7.83 29.16
N ALA A 517 -15.02 8.32 29.97
CA ALA A 517 -15.95 9.38 29.63
C ALA A 517 -15.65 10.62 30.48
N LEU A 518 -15.76 11.81 29.88
CA LEU A 518 -15.53 13.08 30.54
C LEU A 518 -16.85 13.85 30.66
N VAL A 519 -17.18 14.30 31.85
CA VAL A 519 -18.44 14.99 32.11
C VAL A 519 -18.36 15.83 33.38
N ASP A 520 -18.95 17.04 33.38
CA ASP A 520 -19.14 17.88 34.59
C ASP A 520 -20.32 17.31 35.41
N ILE A 521 -19.99 16.58 36.49
CA ILE A 521 -20.98 15.88 37.34
C ILE A 521 -21.56 16.80 38.43
N ASP A 522 -20.80 17.76 38.93
CA ASP A 522 -21.17 18.56 40.10
C ASP A 522 -21.43 20.04 39.80
N GLY A 523 -21.26 20.44 38.50
CA GLY A 523 -21.58 21.79 38.02
C GLY A 523 -20.52 22.85 38.35
N ASP A 524 -19.27 22.40 38.61
CA ASP A 524 -18.17 23.34 38.92
C ASP A 524 -17.34 23.72 37.68
N GLN A 525 -17.64 23.13 36.51
CA GLN A 525 -17.03 23.32 35.20
C GLN A 525 -15.70 22.54 35.00
N ASP A 526 -15.19 21.85 36.01
CA ASP A 526 -14.15 20.85 35.83
C ASP A 526 -14.83 19.55 35.29
N LEU A 527 -14.14 18.75 34.44
CA LEU A 527 -14.74 17.50 34.01
C LEU A 527 -14.28 16.34 34.90
N GLU A 528 -15.25 15.61 35.44
CA GLU A 528 -14.95 14.31 36.06
C GLU A 528 -14.68 13.26 35.04
N ILE A 529 -13.81 12.33 35.42
CA ILE A 529 -13.41 11.20 34.59
C ILE A 529 -14.10 9.95 35.11
N VAL A 530 -14.99 9.39 34.29
CA VAL A 530 -15.69 8.14 34.55
C VAL A 530 -15.05 7.03 33.74
N PHE A 531 -14.63 5.95 34.40
CA PHE A 531 -14.03 4.82 33.73
C PHE A 531 -14.33 3.49 34.42
N THR A 532 -14.28 2.41 33.63
CA THR A 532 -14.53 1.04 34.08
C THR A 532 -13.24 0.25 34.16
N THR A 533 -13.21 -0.74 35.05
CA THR A 533 -12.09 -1.66 35.15
C THR A 533 -12.55 -3.10 35.19
N THR A 534 -11.71 -4.03 34.75
CA THR A 534 -11.95 -5.46 34.86
C THR A 534 -10.77 -6.20 35.43
N THR A 535 -11.05 -7.21 36.26
CA THR A 535 -10.04 -8.14 36.83
C THR A 535 -10.21 -9.56 36.30
N GLY A 536 -11.11 -9.81 35.34
CA GLY A 536 -11.49 -11.12 34.83
C GLY A 536 -12.48 -11.89 35.72
N SER A 537 -12.71 -11.47 36.96
CA SER A 537 -13.71 -12.05 37.89
C SER A 537 -14.58 -11.00 38.59
N GLY A 538 -14.43 -9.75 38.25
CA GLY A 538 -15.13 -8.61 38.78
C GLY A 538 -14.60 -7.34 38.15
N GLY A 539 -15.25 -6.21 38.40
CA GLY A 539 -14.85 -4.90 37.92
C GLY A 539 -15.51 -3.79 38.70
N GLN A 540 -14.99 -2.60 38.54
CA GLN A 540 -15.42 -1.43 39.29
C GLN A 540 -15.61 -0.24 38.35
N VAL A 541 -16.59 0.57 38.66
CA VAL A 541 -16.79 1.91 38.07
C VAL A 541 -16.07 2.91 38.96
N TYR A 542 -15.27 3.74 38.36
CA TYR A 542 -14.57 4.84 39.02
C TYR A 542 -15.12 6.17 38.53
N VAL A 543 -15.19 7.13 39.42
CA VAL A 543 -15.41 8.55 39.12
C VAL A 543 -14.38 9.34 39.91
N ILE A 544 -13.56 10.09 39.18
CA ILE A 544 -12.48 10.91 39.81
C ILE A 544 -12.47 12.32 39.23
N HIS A 545 -12.10 13.29 40.02
CA HIS A 545 -11.77 14.62 39.54
C HIS A 545 -10.40 14.64 38.84
N HIS A 546 -10.10 15.67 38.07
CA HIS A 546 -8.84 15.89 37.34
C HIS A 546 -7.59 15.69 38.23
N ASN A 547 -7.67 15.96 39.53
CA ASN A 547 -6.56 15.84 40.49
C ASN A 547 -6.43 14.43 41.11
N GLY A 548 -7.23 13.44 40.65
CA GLY A 548 -7.24 12.08 41.12
C GLY A 548 -8.01 11.83 42.44
N VAL A 549 -8.74 12.81 42.91
CA VAL A 549 -9.62 12.63 44.06
C VAL A 549 -10.89 11.86 43.62
N THR A 550 -11.21 10.77 44.30
CA THR A 550 -12.37 9.97 43.97
C THR A 550 -13.68 10.61 44.46
N VAL A 551 -14.66 10.67 43.58
CA VAL A 551 -16.00 11.18 43.92
C VAL A 551 -16.70 10.26 44.96
N SER A 552 -17.48 10.86 45.85
CA SER A 552 -18.16 10.11 46.91
C SER A 552 -19.10 9.06 46.37
N GLY A 553 -19.02 7.83 46.87
CA GLY A 553 -19.77 6.67 46.39
C GLY A 553 -18.99 5.74 45.48
N PHE A 554 -17.84 6.15 45.02
CA PHE A 554 -16.97 5.36 44.14
C PHE A 554 -15.64 5.01 44.82
N PRO A 555 -14.90 3.97 44.32
CA PRO A 555 -15.30 3.07 43.26
C PRO A 555 -16.46 2.18 43.66
N LYS A 556 -17.32 1.78 42.68
CA LYS A 556 -18.45 0.88 42.88
C LYS A 556 -18.22 -0.44 42.17
N GLU A 557 -18.37 -1.56 42.87
CA GLU A 557 -18.26 -2.91 42.32
C GLU A 557 -19.60 -3.35 41.71
N ILE A 558 -19.62 -3.70 40.42
CA ILE A 558 -20.84 -4.09 39.69
C ILE A 558 -20.68 -5.35 38.80
N GLY A 559 -19.49 -5.96 38.77
CA GLY A 559 -19.23 -7.13 37.97
C GLY A 559 -18.14 -6.92 36.93
N SER A 560 -17.87 -7.93 36.11
CA SER A 560 -16.83 -7.87 35.08
C SER A 560 -17.27 -7.07 33.88
N MET A 561 -16.49 -6.05 33.49
CA MET A 561 -16.77 -5.12 32.39
C MET A 561 -15.59 -5.04 31.45
N PHE A 562 -15.87 -5.03 30.13
CA PHE A 562 -14.88 -4.78 29.08
C PHE A 562 -15.27 -3.60 28.21
N ALA A 563 -16.40 -3.00 28.51
CA ALA A 563 -16.96 -1.84 27.82
C ALA A 563 -16.85 -0.58 28.68
N GLY A 564 -16.68 0.56 28.05
CA GLY A 564 -16.69 1.86 28.67
C GLY A 564 -18.08 2.27 29.19
N PRO A 565 -18.15 3.28 30.08
CA PRO A 565 -19.42 3.79 30.59
C PRO A 565 -20.11 4.68 29.56
N ALA A 566 -21.45 4.74 29.58
CA ALA A 566 -22.20 5.86 28.99
C ALA A 566 -22.69 6.78 30.12
N VAL A 567 -22.68 8.08 29.85
CA VAL A 567 -22.92 9.05 30.94
C VAL A 567 -23.82 10.19 30.46
N HIS A 568 -24.98 10.33 31.10
CA HIS A 568 -25.95 11.39 30.84
C HIS A 568 -26.98 11.54 31.97
N ASP A 569 -27.68 12.63 32.02
CA ASP A 569 -28.89 12.80 32.86
C ASP A 569 -30.08 12.17 32.18
N LEU A 570 -30.45 10.94 32.59
CA LEU A 570 -31.47 10.13 31.90
C LEU A 570 -32.90 10.68 32.01
N GLU A 571 -33.22 11.41 33.08
CA GLU A 571 -34.58 11.95 33.31
C GLU A 571 -34.64 13.47 33.17
N ASN A 572 -33.55 14.12 32.72
CA ASN A 572 -33.46 15.59 32.68
C ASN A 572 -33.78 16.26 34.01
N ASP A 573 -33.40 15.66 35.14
CA ASP A 573 -33.67 16.13 36.50
C ASP A 573 -32.48 16.88 37.12
N GLY A 574 -31.38 17.00 36.41
CA GLY A 574 -30.11 17.65 36.81
C GLY A 574 -29.18 16.74 37.57
N VAL A 575 -29.45 15.43 37.60
CA VAL A 575 -28.53 14.41 38.18
C VAL A 575 -27.95 13.53 37.07
N VAL A 576 -26.67 13.59 36.89
CA VAL A 576 -25.97 12.79 35.90
C VAL A 576 -25.95 11.31 36.30
N ASP A 577 -26.24 10.44 35.38
CA ASP A 577 -26.24 8.98 35.52
C ASP A 577 -25.15 8.32 34.74
N ILE A 578 -24.66 7.20 35.27
CA ILE A 578 -23.62 6.36 34.65
C ILE A 578 -24.27 5.02 34.28
N VAL A 579 -24.26 4.70 33.00
CA VAL A 579 -24.75 3.43 32.47
C VAL A 579 -23.57 2.51 32.18
N CYS A 580 -23.61 1.30 32.72
CA CYS A 580 -22.59 0.28 32.50
C CYS A 580 -23.22 -1.07 32.18
N VAL A 581 -22.54 -1.84 31.34
CA VAL A 581 -22.95 -3.20 30.97
C VAL A 581 -21.92 -4.22 31.42
N THR A 582 -22.35 -5.45 31.75
CA THR A 582 -21.50 -6.44 32.39
C THR A 582 -21.51 -7.80 31.66
N TYR A 583 -20.43 -8.57 31.85
CA TYR A 583 -20.38 -9.97 31.47
C TYR A 583 -21.31 -10.84 32.33
N ASP A 584 -21.80 -10.33 33.47
CA ASP A 584 -22.78 -10.98 34.35
C ASP A 584 -24.20 -10.81 33.84
N LYS A 585 -24.37 -10.30 32.59
CA LYS A 585 -25.64 -10.13 31.86
C LYS A 585 -26.50 -8.99 32.38
N GLU A 586 -25.88 -7.98 32.95
CA GLU A 586 -26.62 -6.90 33.62
C GLU A 586 -26.30 -5.54 32.94
N VAL A 587 -27.37 -4.74 32.82
CA VAL A 587 -27.25 -3.30 32.54
C VAL A 587 -27.53 -2.58 33.85
N TRP A 588 -26.62 -1.69 34.22
CA TRP A 588 -26.63 -0.88 35.43
C TRP A 588 -26.83 0.59 35.08
N ALA A 589 -27.66 1.28 35.83
CA ALA A 589 -27.71 2.73 35.87
C ALA A 589 -27.48 3.20 37.30
N ILE A 590 -26.52 4.15 37.45
CA ILE A 590 -25.97 4.56 38.74
C ILE A 590 -25.91 6.09 38.77
N GLU A 591 -26.49 6.74 39.79
CA GLU A 591 -26.29 8.16 40.01
C GLU A 591 -24.80 8.49 40.18
N ALA A 592 -24.28 9.42 39.39
CA ALA A 592 -22.88 9.81 39.40
C ALA A 592 -22.45 10.50 40.72
N VAL A 593 -23.40 11.09 41.43
CA VAL A 593 -23.17 11.62 42.78
C VAL A 593 -23.71 10.63 43.84
N GLY A 594 -22.84 10.13 44.67
CA GLY A 594 -23.21 9.21 45.75
C GLY A 594 -23.26 7.74 45.37
N GLY A 595 -23.20 7.38 44.10
CA GLY A 595 -23.13 6.00 43.61
C GLY A 595 -24.39 5.16 43.87
N ALA A 596 -25.56 5.76 44.00
CA ALA A 596 -26.81 5.00 44.23
C ALA A 596 -27.22 4.29 42.93
N THR A 597 -27.68 3.04 43.06
CA THR A 597 -28.27 2.34 41.90
C THR A 597 -29.69 2.85 41.66
N LYS A 598 -30.00 3.22 40.42
CA LYS A 598 -31.33 3.70 40.04
C LYS A 598 -32.41 2.63 40.23
N ALA A 599 -33.63 3.09 40.44
CA ALA A 599 -34.74 2.18 40.64
C ALA A 599 -35.03 1.36 39.38
N GLY A 600 -35.27 0.08 39.57
CA GLY A 600 -35.40 -0.88 38.45
C GLY A 600 -34.13 -1.59 38.03
N PHE A 601 -32.96 -0.98 38.20
CA PHE A 601 -31.68 -1.58 37.84
C PHE A 601 -31.08 -2.45 38.97
N PRO A 602 -30.21 -3.45 38.63
CA PRO A 602 -29.82 -3.78 37.26
C PRO A 602 -30.89 -4.51 36.45
N PHE A 603 -30.99 -4.22 35.16
CA PHE A 603 -31.73 -5.04 34.20
C PHE A 603 -30.92 -6.27 33.86
N THR A 604 -31.56 -7.45 33.79
CA THR A 604 -30.86 -8.71 33.50
C THR A 604 -31.29 -9.27 32.15
N ALA A 605 -30.34 -9.38 31.22
CA ALA A 605 -30.51 -9.93 29.86
C ALA A 605 -30.35 -11.45 29.79
N GLU A 606 -30.58 -12.05 28.63
CA GLU A 606 -30.37 -13.47 28.40
C GLU A 606 -28.89 -13.87 28.29
N SER A 607 -28.04 -12.94 27.79
CA SER A 607 -26.61 -13.17 27.61
C SER A 607 -25.75 -11.98 28.12
N ARG A 608 -24.43 -12.15 28.11
CA ARG A 608 -23.48 -11.13 28.53
C ARG A 608 -23.41 -9.99 27.51
N PHE A 609 -22.96 -8.84 27.96
CA PHE A 609 -22.70 -7.68 27.13
C PHE A 609 -21.18 -7.56 26.87
N SER A 610 -20.81 -7.22 25.64
CA SER A 610 -19.41 -7.08 25.23
C SER A 610 -19.12 -5.75 24.53
N THR A 611 -20.15 -4.95 24.27
CA THR A 611 -20.08 -3.63 23.65
C THR A 611 -20.70 -2.60 24.60
N PRO A 612 -20.23 -1.36 24.60
CA PRO A 612 -20.78 -0.31 25.46
C PRO A 612 -22.26 -0.04 25.15
N ALA A 613 -22.96 0.49 26.14
CA ALA A 613 -24.31 1.00 25.93
C ALA A 613 -24.28 2.38 25.27
N THR A 614 -25.33 2.71 24.55
CA THR A 614 -25.62 4.04 23.99
C THR A 614 -26.84 4.65 24.69
N ILE A 615 -26.83 5.96 24.91
CA ILE A 615 -27.93 6.70 25.51
C ILE A 615 -28.51 7.64 24.44
N VAL A 616 -29.85 7.63 24.30
CA VAL A 616 -30.54 8.40 23.26
C VAL A 616 -32.04 8.55 23.63
N ASP A 617 -32.61 9.73 23.38
CA ASP A 617 -34.08 9.96 23.45
C ASP A 617 -34.70 9.48 22.12
N VAL A 618 -35.09 8.21 22.04
CA VAL A 618 -35.56 7.60 20.77
C VAL A 618 -36.98 8.00 20.38
N ASP A 619 -37.81 8.46 21.35
CA ASP A 619 -39.22 8.79 21.10
C ASP A 619 -39.54 10.29 21.30
N ASN A 620 -38.50 11.08 21.54
CA ASN A 620 -38.59 12.53 21.74
C ASN A 620 -39.54 12.95 22.88
N ASP A 621 -39.59 12.15 23.97
CA ASP A 621 -40.42 12.50 25.13
C ASP A 621 -39.68 13.33 26.21
N GLY A 622 -38.36 13.43 26.06
CA GLY A 622 -37.47 14.22 26.91
C GLY A 622 -36.76 13.39 27.99
N ASP A 623 -37.10 12.11 28.15
CA ASP A 623 -36.32 11.17 28.94
C ASP A 623 -35.45 10.31 27.98
N TYR A 624 -34.30 9.84 28.42
CA TYR A 624 -33.37 9.10 27.56
C TYR A 624 -33.47 7.60 27.75
N GLU A 625 -33.45 6.85 26.63
CA GLU A 625 -33.40 5.41 26.61
C GLU A 625 -31.94 4.92 26.60
N ILE A 626 -31.76 3.71 27.16
CA ILE A 626 -30.53 2.96 27.19
C ILE A 626 -30.57 1.87 26.13
N VAL A 627 -29.67 1.92 25.15
CA VAL A 627 -29.58 0.92 24.10
C VAL A 627 -28.38 0.03 24.40
N ALA A 628 -28.60 -1.31 24.47
CA ALA A 628 -27.56 -2.27 24.80
C ALA A 628 -27.65 -3.57 24.00
N GLY A 629 -26.57 -3.92 23.27
CA GLY A 629 -26.46 -5.15 22.49
C GLY A 629 -25.77 -6.27 23.26
N CYS A 630 -26.30 -7.49 23.23
CA CYS A 630 -25.76 -8.62 23.96
C CYS A 630 -25.29 -9.79 23.05
N ASN A 631 -24.58 -10.74 23.67
CA ASN A 631 -24.02 -11.91 22.98
C ASN A 631 -25.02 -13.01 22.68
N SER A 632 -26.31 -12.78 22.71
CA SER A 632 -27.36 -13.66 22.16
C SER A 632 -27.94 -13.13 20.87
N GLY A 633 -27.57 -11.91 20.44
CA GLY A 633 -28.13 -11.22 19.29
C GLY A 633 -29.22 -10.20 19.65
N ASP A 634 -29.61 -10.13 20.92
CA ASP A 634 -30.63 -9.19 21.36
C ASP A 634 -30.08 -7.79 21.55
N LEU A 635 -30.64 -6.80 20.89
CA LEU A 635 -30.51 -5.39 21.16
C LEU A 635 -31.72 -4.96 22.01
N TYR A 636 -31.44 -4.45 23.21
CA TYR A 636 -32.45 -3.94 24.13
C TYR A 636 -32.50 -2.44 24.10
N VAL A 637 -33.67 -1.85 24.04
CA VAL A 637 -33.92 -0.44 24.30
C VAL A 637 -34.73 -0.36 25.60
N LEU A 638 -34.16 0.29 26.64
CA LEU A 638 -34.71 0.33 27.99
C LEU A 638 -34.99 1.79 28.36
N HIS A 639 -36.12 2.08 28.93
CA HIS A 639 -36.40 3.36 29.60
C HIS A 639 -35.45 3.57 30.80
N HIS A 640 -35.34 4.81 31.26
CA HIS A 640 -34.60 5.24 32.44
C HIS A 640 -34.91 4.46 33.73
N ASP A 641 -36.07 3.78 33.80
CA ASP A 641 -36.54 2.98 34.95
C ASP A 641 -36.34 1.45 34.75
N ALA A 642 -35.56 1.03 33.76
CA ALA A 642 -35.27 -0.35 33.34
C ALA A 642 -36.45 -1.10 32.73
N THR A 643 -37.56 -0.45 32.43
CA THR A 643 -38.64 -1.07 31.67
C THR A 643 -38.26 -1.19 30.19
N LEU A 644 -38.64 -2.31 29.56
CA LEU A 644 -38.30 -2.56 28.15
C LEU A 644 -39.18 -1.69 27.25
N TYR A 645 -38.58 -0.83 26.45
CA TYR A 645 -39.22 -0.07 25.39
C TYR A 645 -39.39 -0.90 24.11
N ALA A 646 -38.24 -1.36 23.54
CA ALA A 646 -38.22 -2.17 22.33
C ALA A 646 -37.09 -3.20 22.35
N GLN A 647 -37.15 -4.19 21.47
CA GLN A 647 -36.11 -5.21 21.35
C GLN A 647 -36.05 -5.71 19.90
N TYR A 648 -34.82 -5.91 19.43
CA TYR A 648 -34.52 -6.51 18.13
C TYR A 648 -33.56 -7.70 18.30
N ASP A 649 -33.70 -8.77 17.50
CA ASP A 649 -32.84 -9.97 17.56
C ASP A 649 -32.20 -10.21 16.22
N THR A 650 -30.86 -10.13 16.18
CA THR A 650 -30.05 -10.41 14.98
C THR A 650 -29.86 -11.91 14.76
N GLY A 651 -29.98 -12.72 15.80
CA GLY A 651 -29.73 -14.16 15.78
C GLY A 651 -28.29 -14.58 16.08
N ASP A 652 -27.34 -13.67 16.21
CA ASP A 652 -25.93 -13.92 16.60
C ASP A 652 -25.36 -12.73 17.40
N ASP A 653 -24.20 -12.91 18.02
CA ASP A 653 -23.58 -11.95 18.97
C ASP A 653 -23.48 -10.52 18.38
N ILE A 654 -24.04 -9.51 19.05
CA ILE A 654 -23.76 -8.09 18.78
C ILE A 654 -22.44 -7.73 19.45
N ARG A 655 -21.47 -7.27 18.66
CA ARG A 655 -20.08 -7.01 19.10
C ARG A 655 -19.54 -5.64 18.71
N GLY A 656 -20.12 -4.99 17.72
CA GLY A 656 -19.86 -3.60 17.37
C GLY A 656 -20.55 -2.65 18.35
N GLY A 657 -20.09 -1.41 18.44
CA GLY A 657 -20.81 -0.35 19.12
C GLY A 657 -22.12 -0.02 18.41
N ILE A 658 -22.94 0.80 19.03
CA ILE A 658 -24.25 1.19 18.51
C ILE A 658 -24.22 2.69 18.23
N SER A 659 -24.40 3.06 16.97
CA SER A 659 -24.48 4.44 16.51
C SER A 659 -25.93 4.86 16.31
N VAL A 660 -26.16 6.16 16.29
CA VAL A 660 -27.49 6.73 16.17
C VAL A 660 -27.52 7.84 15.13
N GLY A 661 -28.55 7.90 14.32
CA GLY A 661 -28.79 9.01 13.38
C GLY A 661 -30.13 8.86 12.69
N ASP A 662 -30.68 9.95 12.16
CA ASP A 662 -31.84 9.94 11.27
C ASP A 662 -31.39 9.69 9.84
N LEU A 663 -31.22 8.41 9.47
CA LEU A 663 -30.64 8.01 8.20
C LEU A 663 -31.56 8.26 7.00
N ASN A 664 -32.87 8.22 7.23
CA ASN A 664 -33.88 8.39 6.17
C ASN A 664 -34.52 9.80 6.14
N ASN A 665 -34.04 10.72 7.01
CA ASN A 665 -34.54 12.11 7.15
C ASN A 665 -36.07 12.17 7.42
N ASP A 666 -36.61 11.25 8.20
CA ASP A 666 -38.04 11.24 8.57
C ASP A 666 -38.34 11.87 9.94
N GLY A 667 -37.27 12.26 10.66
CA GLY A 667 -37.33 12.88 11.97
C GLY A 667 -37.41 11.91 13.14
N GLN A 668 -37.21 10.61 12.89
CA GLN A 668 -37.05 9.58 13.92
C GLN A 668 -35.57 9.11 13.89
N LEU A 669 -35.08 8.70 15.05
CA LEU A 669 -33.72 8.20 15.15
C LEU A 669 -33.62 6.72 14.87
N ASP A 670 -32.68 6.35 14.03
CA ASP A 670 -32.32 4.99 13.67
C ASP A 670 -31.13 4.49 14.48
N LEU A 671 -31.13 3.20 14.82
CA LEU A 671 -30.05 2.52 15.53
C LEU A 671 -29.24 1.65 14.56
N LEU A 672 -27.93 1.90 14.50
CA LEU A 672 -27.01 1.20 13.59
C LEU A 672 -26.06 0.31 14.40
N PHE A 673 -25.96 -0.96 14.06
CA PHE A 673 -25.14 -1.93 14.79
C PHE A 673 -24.79 -3.13 13.94
N GLY A 674 -23.69 -3.80 14.30
CA GLY A 674 -23.23 -5.01 13.65
C GLY A 674 -22.73 -6.06 14.64
N GLY A 675 -22.36 -7.22 14.12
CA GLY A 675 -21.89 -8.31 14.97
C GLY A 675 -21.34 -9.51 14.22
N TYR A 676 -21.61 -10.69 14.77
CA TYR A 676 -21.13 -11.97 14.25
C TYR A 676 -22.08 -12.62 13.23
N ASP A 677 -23.22 -12.03 12.98
CA ASP A 677 -24.15 -12.42 11.91
C ASP A 677 -23.72 -11.96 10.52
N ASP A 678 -22.53 -11.35 10.42
CA ASP A 678 -21.90 -10.82 9.20
C ASP A 678 -22.68 -9.65 8.55
N ASN A 679 -23.66 -9.06 9.25
CA ASN A 679 -24.50 -7.97 8.74
C ASN A 679 -24.32 -6.66 9.53
N ILE A 680 -24.67 -5.55 8.87
CA ILE A 680 -25.00 -4.28 9.51
C ILE A 680 -26.50 -4.04 9.41
N HIS A 681 -27.08 -3.73 10.55
CA HIS A 681 -28.49 -3.44 10.71
C HIS A 681 -28.72 -1.95 10.90
N VAL A 682 -29.75 -1.43 10.28
CA VAL A 682 -30.34 -0.11 10.58
C VAL A 682 -31.79 -0.31 10.95
N TRP A 683 -32.11 0.02 12.18
CA TRP A 683 -33.39 -0.30 12.78
C TRP A 683 -34.04 0.91 13.46
N ASP A 684 -35.28 1.23 13.07
CA ASP A 684 -36.11 2.22 13.72
C ASP A 684 -36.82 1.57 14.94
N PRO A 685 -36.46 1.96 16.18
CA PRO A 685 -37.03 1.38 17.38
C PRO A 685 -38.49 1.82 17.64
N VAL A 686 -38.91 2.98 17.10
CA VAL A 686 -40.26 3.52 17.24
C VAL A 686 -41.21 2.77 16.32
N ALA A 687 -40.87 2.60 15.04
CA ALA A 687 -41.65 1.79 14.11
C ALA A 687 -41.47 0.30 14.38
N ASN A 688 -40.39 -0.10 15.02
CA ASN A 688 -39.98 -1.49 15.25
C ASN A 688 -39.80 -2.26 13.93
N GLU A 689 -39.20 -1.60 12.93
CA GLU A 689 -38.95 -2.14 11.60
C GLU A 689 -37.48 -1.77 11.15
N LEU A 690 -36.89 -2.62 10.30
CA LEU A 690 -35.64 -2.29 9.63
C LEU A 690 -35.91 -1.27 8.54
N LEU A 691 -34.95 -0.36 8.32
CA LEU A 691 -35.01 0.54 7.18
C LEU A 691 -34.96 -0.23 5.85
N PRO A 692 -35.63 0.30 4.80
CA PRO A 692 -35.59 -0.30 3.49
C PRO A 692 -34.12 -0.41 2.96
N GLY A 693 -33.74 -1.58 2.46
CA GLY A 693 -32.39 -1.87 1.99
C GLY A 693 -31.50 -2.54 3.04
N TRP A 694 -31.85 -2.46 4.31
CA TRP A 694 -31.12 -3.09 5.41
C TRP A 694 -31.78 -4.40 5.91
N PRO A 695 -31.01 -5.36 6.48
CA PRO A 695 -29.59 -5.32 6.73
C PRO A 695 -28.74 -5.56 5.47
N VAL A 696 -27.49 -5.12 5.48
CA VAL A 696 -26.51 -5.39 4.42
C VAL A 696 -25.46 -6.40 4.88
N ASP A 697 -25.10 -7.34 3.99
CA ASP A 697 -24.15 -8.42 4.24
C ASP A 697 -22.72 -7.95 3.97
N LEU A 698 -21.86 -7.92 4.98
CA LEU A 698 -20.43 -7.63 4.87
C LEU A 698 -19.59 -8.83 4.44
N GLY A 699 -20.16 -10.05 4.46
CA GLY A 699 -19.48 -11.32 4.20
C GLY A 699 -18.46 -11.74 5.26
N TYR A 700 -18.37 -11.04 6.38
CA TYR A 700 -17.62 -11.36 7.60
C TYR A 700 -17.98 -10.36 8.70
N ASN A 701 -17.73 -10.72 9.98
CA ASN A 701 -18.12 -9.92 11.13
C ASN A 701 -17.49 -8.53 11.20
N SER A 702 -18.21 -7.59 11.80
CA SER A 702 -17.73 -6.28 12.25
C SER A 702 -17.60 -6.26 13.77
N LEU A 703 -16.52 -5.65 14.25
CA LEU A 703 -16.28 -5.36 15.67
C LEU A 703 -16.24 -3.84 15.95
N SER A 704 -16.29 -3.04 14.89
CA SER A 704 -16.29 -1.58 14.98
C SER A 704 -17.71 -1.05 15.18
N GLU A 705 -17.81 0.08 15.85
CA GLU A 705 -18.99 0.93 15.83
C GLU A 705 -19.07 1.58 14.44
N PRO A 706 -20.21 1.54 13.75
CA PRO A 706 -20.41 2.31 12.53
C PRO A 706 -20.26 3.81 12.79
N VAL A 707 -19.84 4.58 11.80
CA VAL A 707 -19.82 6.04 11.88
C VAL A 707 -20.62 6.63 10.74
N LEU A 708 -21.14 7.81 10.96
CA LEU A 708 -22.07 8.51 10.09
C LEU A 708 -21.54 9.87 9.71
N ALA A 709 -21.64 10.22 8.44
CA ALA A 709 -21.36 11.56 7.93
C ALA A 709 -22.07 11.76 6.58
N ASP A 710 -22.29 13.00 6.18
CA ASP A 710 -22.67 13.37 4.81
C ASP A 710 -21.39 13.39 3.95
N LEU A 711 -21.06 12.26 3.34
CA LEU A 711 -19.79 12.05 2.64
C LEU A 711 -19.77 12.61 1.22
N ASP A 712 -20.92 12.91 0.62
CA ASP A 712 -21.05 13.41 -0.74
C ASP A 712 -21.74 14.79 -0.85
N GLY A 713 -22.10 15.38 0.30
CA GLY A 713 -22.67 16.71 0.38
C GLY A 713 -24.11 16.82 -0.12
N ASP A 714 -24.86 15.70 -0.17
CA ASP A 714 -26.24 15.68 -0.63
C ASP A 714 -27.26 16.01 0.49
N GLY A 715 -26.80 16.02 1.74
CA GLY A 715 -27.57 16.32 2.94
C GLY A 715 -28.23 15.10 3.55
N GLN A 716 -27.87 13.90 3.14
CA GLN A 716 -28.19 12.63 3.79
C GLN A 716 -26.94 12.10 4.51
N LEU A 717 -27.14 11.16 5.43
CA LEU A 717 -26.02 10.52 6.12
C LEU A 717 -25.67 9.20 5.43
N GLU A 718 -24.37 9.01 5.18
CA GLU A 718 -23.79 7.75 4.77
C GLU A 718 -23.25 6.98 5.97
N VAL A 719 -23.19 5.66 5.82
CA VAL A 719 -22.74 4.72 6.85
C VAL A 719 -21.38 4.16 6.49
N LEU A 720 -20.37 4.46 7.28
CA LEU A 720 -19.06 3.80 7.19
C LEU A 720 -18.93 2.72 8.25
N VAL A 721 -18.56 1.52 7.83
CA VAL A 721 -18.36 0.38 8.73
C VAL A 721 -17.13 -0.43 8.37
N ALA A 722 -16.36 -0.80 9.39
CA ALA A 722 -15.16 -1.59 9.20
C ALA A 722 -15.42 -3.08 9.44
N ARG A 723 -15.06 -3.90 8.46
CA ARG A 723 -15.05 -5.35 8.58
C ARG A 723 -13.72 -5.83 9.17
N LYS A 724 -13.76 -6.74 10.12
CA LYS A 724 -12.57 -7.24 10.82
C LYS A 724 -11.43 -7.69 9.91
N THR A 725 -11.70 -8.12 8.69
CA THR A 725 -10.69 -8.62 7.74
C THR A 725 -10.03 -7.53 6.90
N GLY A 726 -9.96 -6.29 7.37
CA GLY A 726 -9.24 -5.21 6.70
C GLY A 726 -9.98 -4.62 5.50
N LYS A 727 -11.30 -4.48 5.60
CA LYS A 727 -12.10 -3.74 4.62
C LYS A 727 -13.02 -2.75 5.31
N VAL A 728 -13.13 -1.58 4.71
CA VAL A 728 -14.11 -0.56 5.10
C VAL A 728 -15.15 -0.45 4.00
N PHE A 729 -16.42 -0.46 4.38
CA PHE A 729 -17.55 -0.32 3.49
C PHE A 729 -18.22 1.03 3.73
N GLY A 730 -18.61 1.69 2.66
CA GLY A 730 -19.45 2.89 2.69
C GLY A 730 -20.80 2.58 2.03
N TYR A 731 -21.88 2.91 2.70
CA TYR A 731 -23.23 2.68 2.22
C TYR A 731 -24.04 3.96 2.25
N GLU A 732 -24.79 4.18 1.19
CA GLU A 732 -25.85 5.16 1.13
C GLU A 732 -26.96 4.86 2.15
N SER A 733 -27.78 5.82 2.46
CA SER A 733 -28.91 5.69 3.40
C SER A 733 -29.86 4.53 3.06
N ASP A 734 -29.98 4.14 1.78
CA ASP A 734 -30.83 3.05 1.30
C ASP A 734 -30.12 1.67 1.29
N GLY A 735 -28.91 1.57 1.85
CA GLY A 735 -28.11 0.34 1.92
C GLY A 735 -27.39 -0.01 0.62
N SER A 736 -27.40 0.82 -0.41
CA SER A 736 -26.58 0.63 -1.60
C SER A 736 -25.12 0.98 -1.32
N LEU A 737 -24.20 0.21 -1.93
CA LEU A 737 -22.76 0.42 -1.74
C LEU A 737 -22.35 1.69 -2.49
N MET A 738 -21.62 2.58 -1.80
CA MET A 738 -21.04 3.79 -2.38
C MET A 738 -19.99 3.48 -3.44
N ALA A 739 -19.76 4.42 -4.35
CA ALA A 739 -18.64 4.36 -5.28
C ALA A 739 -17.29 4.30 -4.51
N ASN A 740 -16.28 3.65 -5.09
CA ASN A 740 -14.96 3.43 -4.51
C ASN A 740 -14.90 2.53 -3.26
N PHE A 741 -16.01 2.09 -2.71
CA PHE A 741 -16.07 1.10 -1.63
C PHE A 741 -16.33 -0.32 -2.14
N PRO A 742 -15.89 -1.37 -1.40
CA PRO A 742 -15.14 -1.30 -0.15
C PRO A 742 -13.65 -1.00 -0.35
N ILE A 743 -13.09 -0.17 0.51
CA ILE A 743 -11.66 0.13 0.58
C ILE A 743 -10.94 -0.97 1.35
N SER A 744 -9.74 -1.34 0.92
CA SER A 744 -8.93 -2.36 1.59
C SER A 744 -7.75 -1.72 2.31
N VAL A 745 -7.57 -2.05 3.59
CA VAL A 745 -6.43 -1.65 4.42
C VAL A 745 -5.63 -2.87 4.85
N GLU A 746 -4.38 -2.69 5.21
CA GLU A 746 -3.54 -3.79 5.70
C GLU A 746 -3.88 -4.15 7.15
N GLY A 747 -3.91 -5.45 7.46
CA GLY A 747 -4.18 -5.98 8.78
C GLY A 747 -5.65 -6.22 9.08
N SER A 748 -5.93 -6.46 10.35
CA SER A 748 -7.31 -6.64 10.87
C SER A 748 -7.74 -5.37 11.57
N ILE A 749 -9.04 -5.05 11.46
CA ILE A 749 -9.63 -3.88 12.10
C ILE A 749 -10.37 -4.34 13.35
N GLU A 750 -10.02 -3.77 14.50
CA GLU A 750 -10.69 -3.96 15.79
C GLU A 750 -11.03 -2.60 16.46
N SER A 751 -10.61 -1.48 15.86
CA SER A 751 -10.98 -0.12 16.24
C SER A 751 -12.26 0.33 15.54
N SER A 752 -12.93 1.33 16.06
CA SER A 752 -13.94 2.07 15.33
C SER A 752 -13.27 3.21 14.56
N PRO A 753 -13.74 3.52 13.34
CA PRO A 753 -13.20 4.62 12.57
C PRO A 753 -13.55 5.99 13.18
N ALA A 754 -12.85 7.02 12.70
CA ALA A 754 -13.21 8.42 12.89
C ALA A 754 -13.32 9.08 11.51
N ILE A 755 -14.19 10.05 11.37
CA ILE A 755 -14.35 10.86 10.15
C ILE A 755 -14.14 12.32 10.51
N GLU A 756 -13.27 12.99 9.76
CA GLU A 756 -12.99 14.41 9.96
C GLU A 756 -12.27 15.00 8.73
N ASP A 757 -12.44 16.27 8.43
CA ASP A 757 -11.63 17.04 7.48
C ASP A 757 -10.34 17.43 8.19
N ILE A 758 -9.27 16.61 8.06
CA ILE A 758 -8.04 16.79 8.85
C ILE A 758 -7.05 17.78 8.24
N ASP A 759 -7.15 18.08 6.97
CA ASP A 759 -6.24 18.99 6.27
C ASP A 759 -6.91 20.27 5.75
N ASN A 760 -8.20 20.41 6.02
CA ASN A 760 -9.04 21.55 5.69
C ASN A 760 -9.19 21.82 4.18
N ASP A 761 -9.19 20.79 3.35
CA ASP A 761 -9.37 20.91 1.90
C ASP A 761 -10.85 20.86 1.48
N GLY A 762 -11.75 20.38 2.33
CA GLY A 762 -13.21 20.40 2.18
C GLY A 762 -13.83 19.08 1.79
N ASP A 763 -13.08 18.00 1.76
CA ASP A 763 -13.56 16.62 1.80
C ASP A 763 -13.22 15.98 3.16
N LEU A 764 -13.66 14.76 3.38
CA LEU A 764 -13.52 14.10 4.68
C LEU A 764 -12.56 12.92 4.60
N GLU A 765 -11.72 12.78 5.64
CA GLU A 765 -10.85 11.63 5.81
C GLU A 765 -11.47 10.63 6.77
N LEU A 766 -11.27 9.36 6.41
CA LEU A 766 -11.53 8.22 7.27
C LEU A 766 -10.24 7.79 7.96
N ILE A 767 -10.22 7.88 9.29
CA ILE A 767 -9.08 7.53 10.12
C ILE A 767 -9.35 6.21 10.82
N ILE A 768 -8.49 5.19 10.62
CA ILE A 768 -8.74 3.86 11.15
C ILE A 768 -7.47 3.15 11.64
N GLY A 769 -7.58 2.59 12.85
CA GLY A 769 -6.53 1.76 13.44
C GLY A 769 -6.62 0.30 12.99
N THR A 770 -5.49 -0.31 12.66
CA THR A 770 -5.40 -1.70 12.23
C THR A 770 -4.31 -2.46 12.99
N THR A 771 -4.23 -3.78 12.80
CA THR A 771 -3.13 -4.56 13.36
C THR A 771 -1.81 -4.35 12.61
N ALA A 772 -1.80 -3.60 11.51
CA ALA A 772 -0.60 -3.20 10.77
C ALA A 772 -0.16 -1.77 11.10
N GLY A 773 -1.11 -0.87 11.45
CA GLY A 773 -0.81 0.52 11.73
C GLY A 773 -2.04 1.42 11.85
N LEU A 774 -1.86 2.68 11.49
CA LEU A 774 -2.93 3.67 11.32
C LEU A 774 -3.04 4.02 9.85
N ASP A 775 -4.22 3.84 9.29
CA ASP A 775 -4.57 4.26 7.93
C ASP A 775 -5.39 5.57 8.00
N VAL A 776 -5.13 6.48 7.09
CA VAL A 776 -5.94 7.67 6.83
C VAL A 776 -6.28 7.68 5.36
N ILE A 777 -7.56 7.72 5.06
CA ILE A 777 -8.11 7.55 3.72
C ILE A 777 -8.91 8.78 3.38
N ASP A 778 -8.50 9.46 2.36
CA ASP A 778 -9.13 10.64 1.81
C ASP A 778 -10.28 10.21 0.89
N ILE A 779 -11.49 10.64 1.17
CA ILE A 779 -12.71 10.15 0.51
C ILE A 779 -12.94 10.85 -0.84
N LYS A 780 -12.32 12.01 -1.07
CA LYS A 780 -12.36 12.77 -2.34
C LYS A 780 -13.76 13.13 -2.84
N LEU A 781 -14.68 13.39 -1.94
CA LEU A 781 -16.01 13.88 -2.25
C LEU A 781 -16.24 15.18 -1.50
N ASP A 782 -16.83 16.21 -2.17
CA ASP A 782 -17.24 17.45 -1.49
C ASP A 782 -18.21 17.10 -0.37
N ALA A 783 -17.77 17.16 0.87
CA ALA A 783 -18.47 16.70 2.04
C ALA A 783 -18.61 17.78 3.11
N GLU A 784 -19.58 17.66 3.99
CA GLU A 784 -19.68 18.48 5.20
C GLU A 784 -19.83 17.56 6.42
N LEU A 785 -18.98 17.78 7.43
CA LEU A 785 -19.21 17.15 8.73
C LEU A 785 -20.49 17.74 9.31
N MET A 786 -21.58 16.99 9.19
CA MET A 786 -22.84 17.33 9.84
C MET A 786 -22.77 16.97 11.33
N ASP A 787 -23.70 17.48 12.13
CA ASP A 787 -23.87 17.07 13.54
C ASP A 787 -24.29 15.59 13.59
N SER A 788 -23.30 14.69 13.42
CA SER A 788 -23.51 13.25 13.20
C SER A 788 -22.60 12.40 14.09
N TRP A 789 -22.81 11.10 14.12
CA TRP A 789 -22.01 10.13 14.89
C TRP A 789 -20.70 9.80 14.16
N SER A 790 -19.81 10.78 14.01
CA SER A 790 -18.55 10.67 13.23
C SER A 790 -17.37 10.07 13.99
N LEU A 791 -17.50 9.89 15.32
CA LEU A 791 -16.47 9.38 16.22
C LEU A 791 -16.97 8.23 17.07
N TYR A 792 -16.06 7.34 17.49
CA TYR A 792 -16.35 6.33 18.49
C TYR A 792 -16.95 6.93 19.74
N ARG A 793 -18.13 6.44 20.19
CA ARG A 793 -18.90 6.96 21.33
C ARG A 793 -19.38 8.41 21.15
N ALA A 794 -19.72 8.79 19.94
CA ALA A 794 -20.33 10.03 19.50
C ALA A 794 -19.45 11.28 19.55
N THR A 795 -18.78 11.57 20.67
CA THR A 795 -18.09 12.84 20.91
C THR A 795 -16.65 12.65 21.38
N MET A 796 -15.87 13.74 21.40
CA MET A 796 -14.52 13.76 21.95
C MET A 796 -14.46 13.40 23.44
N HIS A 797 -15.52 13.68 24.19
CA HIS A 797 -15.68 13.32 25.60
C HIS A 797 -16.01 11.83 25.81
N ARG A 798 -16.33 11.09 24.75
CA ARG A 798 -16.66 9.66 24.78
C ARG A 798 -17.83 9.29 25.71
N THR A 799 -18.80 10.17 25.84
CA THR A 799 -19.96 9.95 26.72
C THR A 799 -20.91 8.88 26.26
N GLY A 800 -20.91 8.53 24.96
CA GLY A 800 -21.80 7.52 24.36
C GLY A 800 -23.26 7.96 24.33
N VAL A 801 -23.50 9.24 24.12
CA VAL A 801 -24.84 9.85 24.09
C VAL A 801 -25.08 10.46 22.72
N TYR A 802 -26.27 10.25 22.18
CA TYR A 802 -26.78 11.04 21.07
C TYR A 802 -27.69 12.15 21.64
N ASP A 803 -27.26 13.38 21.50
CA ASP A 803 -28.03 14.58 21.83
C ASP A 803 -27.66 15.66 20.80
N GLU A 804 -28.65 16.09 20.01
CA GLU A 804 -28.39 17.08 18.93
C GLU A 804 -27.69 18.34 19.45
N SER A 805 -27.98 18.74 20.72
CA SER A 805 -27.33 19.90 21.31
C SER A 805 -25.85 19.67 21.66
N VAL A 806 -25.48 18.43 21.95
CA VAL A 806 -24.10 18.00 22.25
C VAL A 806 -23.36 17.65 20.98
N MET A 807 -24.02 17.03 20.00
CA MET A 807 -23.45 16.72 18.69
C MET A 807 -23.10 17.98 17.92
N ALA A 808 -23.95 19.01 17.99
CA ALA A 808 -23.68 20.35 17.43
C ALA A 808 -22.47 21.07 18.09
N VAL A 809 -21.97 20.54 19.20
CA VAL A 809 -20.89 21.12 20.03
C VAL A 809 -19.55 20.43 19.77
N GLY A 810 -19.41 19.66 18.71
CA GLY A 810 -18.19 18.97 18.31
C GLY A 810 -16.89 19.75 18.35
N ASP A 811 -16.91 21.06 18.63
CA ASP A 811 -15.74 21.92 18.92
C ASP A 811 -16.05 23.15 19.77
N ALA A 812 -17.25 23.32 20.35
CA ALA A 812 -17.71 24.63 20.80
C ALA A 812 -17.84 24.82 22.31
N GLU A 813 -17.87 23.83 23.17
CA GLU A 813 -18.01 24.09 24.62
C GLU A 813 -16.74 24.66 25.29
N SER A 814 -15.57 24.54 24.71
CA SER A 814 -14.37 25.20 25.25
C SER A 814 -14.10 26.58 24.70
N MET A 815 -14.86 27.08 23.72
CA MET A 815 -14.61 28.38 23.12
C MET A 815 -15.88 29.20 22.90
N ILE A 816 -16.46 29.72 24.00
CA ILE A 816 -17.16 30.99 23.84
C ILE A 816 -16.09 32.03 23.45
N PRO A 817 -16.10 32.52 22.20
CA PRO A 817 -15.07 33.45 21.75
C PRO A 817 -14.98 34.64 22.68
N LYS A 818 -13.81 34.92 23.21
CA LYS A 818 -13.62 36.10 24.13
C LYS A 818 -13.73 37.42 23.37
N THR A 819 -13.67 37.40 22.05
CA THR A 819 -13.73 38.59 21.18
C THR A 819 -14.57 38.32 19.93
N PHE A 820 -15.29 39.33 19.48
CA PHE A 820 -15.97 39.26 18.18
C PHE A 820 -14.91 39.21 17.04
N TYR A 821 -14.99 38.19 16.21
CA TYR A 821 -14.11 37.97 15.05
C TYR A 821 -14.91 37.47 13.86
N VAL A 822 -14.46 37.76 12.65
CA VAL A 822 -14.98 37.19 11.41
C VAL A 822 -13.79 36.75 10.59
N SER A 823 -13.73 35.46 10.25
CA SER A 823 -12.64 34.90 9.45
C SER A 823 -12.60 35.50 8.06
N ASP A 824 -11.45 35.41 7.42
CA ASP A 824 -11.38 35.58 5.96
C ASP A 824 -12.23 34.51 5.28
N ASN A 825 -12.90 34.89 4.22
CA ASN A 825 -13.69 33.93 3.45
C ASN A 825 -12.80 33.14 2.50
N TYR A 826 -13.01 31.83 2.44
CA TYR A 826 -12.28 30.91 1.59
C TYR A 826 -13.25 29.99 0.83
N PRO A 827 -12.91 29.70 -0.46
CA PRO A 827 -11.89 30.38 -1.26
C PRO A 827 -12.19 31.87 -1.54
N ASN A 828 -11.16 32.68 -1.81
CA ASN A 828 -11.30 34.08 -2.23
C ASN A 828 -10.13 34.52 -3.15
N PRO A 829 -10.26 34.56 -4.49
CA PRO A 829 -11.51 34.49 -5.28
C PRO A 829 -12.21 33.12 -5.27
N PHE A 830 -13.56 33.12 -5.40
CA PHE A 830 -14.38 31.91 -5.32
C PHE A 830 -15.32 31.70 -6.52
N ASN A 831 -15.74 30.44 -6.76
CA ASN A 831 -16.62 30.02 -7.85
C ASN A 831 -17.46 28.78 -7.50
N PRO A 832 -18.75 28.84 -7.30
CA PRO A 832 -19.52 30.04 -6.93
C PRO A 832 -19.67 30.22 -5.42
N VAL A 833 -19.08 29.32 -4.59
CA VAL A 833 -19.29 29.26 -3.13
C VAL A 833 -18.08 29.80 -2.39
N THR A 834 -18.32 30.40 -1.25
CA THR A 834 -17.28 30.80 -0.27
C THR A 834 -17.84 30.68 1.14
N ASN A 835 -17.01 30.19 2.05
CA ASN A 835 -17.34 29.95 3.45
C ASN A 835 -16.59 30.95 4.35
N PHE A 836 -17.06 31.17 5.56
CA PHE A 836 -16.45 32.01 6.60
C PHE A 836 -17.06 31.65 7.94
N HIS A 837 -16.39 31.98 9.03
CA HIS A 837 -17.00 31.85 10.37
C HIS A 837 -17.04 33.18 11.10
N ILE A 838 -17.95 33.26 12.10
CA ILE A 838 -18.21 34.44 12.90
C ILE A 838 -18.16 34.03 14.36
N ASP A 839 -17.22 34.58 15.12
CA ASP A 839 -17.10 34.36 16.54
C ASP A 839 -17.90 35.40 17.28
N VAL A 840 -18.87 34.96 18.05
CA VAL A 840 -19.80 35.83 18.81
C VAL A 840 -19.59 35.59 20.30
N PRO A 841 -19.00 36.56 21.04
CA PRO A 841 -18.66 36.39 22.46
C PRO A 841 -19.85 36.44 23.41
N GLU A 842 -20.97 36.95 23.02
CA GLU A 842 -22.18 37.09 23.85
C GLU A 842 -23.44 36.86 23.02
N ALA A 843 -24.42 36.17 23.59
CA ALA A 843 -25.71 35.94 22.92
C ALA A 843 -26.35 37.26 22.48
N GLY A 844 -26.86 37.30 21.26
CA GLY A 844 -27.38 38.54 20.68
C GLY A 844 -27.96 38.37 19.29
N HIS A 845 -28.34 39.48 18.69
CA HIS A 845 -28.86 39.50 17.33
C HIS A 845 -27.72 39.57 16.32
N LEU A 846 -27.64 38.59 15.42
CA LEU A 846 -26.65 38.53 14.34
C LEU A 846 -27.33 38.88 13.00
N PHE A 847 -26.72 39.82 12.29
CA PHE A 847 -27.10 40.18 10.92
C PHE A 847 -25.91 40.00 9.98
N VAL A 848 -26.09 39.17 8.96
CA VAL A 848 -25.06 38.89 7.92
C VAL A 848 -25.65 39.12 6.54
N ALA A 849 -25.00 39.98 5.74
CA ALA A 849 -25.47 40.31 4.41
C ALA A 849 -24.36 40.64 3.42
N VAL A 850 -24.59 40.33 2.15
CA VAL A 850 -23.69 40.65 1.03
C VAL A 850 -24.20 41.84 0.25
N TYR A 851 -23.28 42.76 -0.05
CA TYR A 851 -23.55 44.01 -0.79
C TYR A 851 -22.69 44.10 -2.05
N ASP A 852 -23.22 44.78 -3.08
CA ASP A 852 -22.43 45.13 -4.27
C ASP A 852 -21.51 46.35 -4.02
N VAL A 853 -20.65 46.69 -4.97
CA VAL A 853 -19.74 47.85 -4.92
C VAL A 853 -20.44 49.21 -4.82
N ASN A 854 -21.74 49.27 -5.09
CA ASN A 854 -22.55 50.46 -4.94
C ASN A 854 -23.31 50.52 -3.60
N GLY A 855 -23.06 49.56 -2.69
CA GLY A 855 -23.71 49.45 -1.38
C GLY A 855 -25.17 48.94 -1.47
N ARG A 856 -25.57 48.29 -2.54
CA ARG A 856 -26.90 47.67 -2.68
C ARG A 856 -26.87 46.27 -2.10
N LEU A 857 -27.89 45.93 -1.32
CA LEU A 857 -28.04 44.56 -0.78
C LEU A 857 -28.19 43.54 -1.91
N VAL A 858 -27.35 42.56 -1.93
CA VAL A 858 -27.34 41.39 -2.88
C VAL A 858 -28.04 40.23 -2.26
N ASN A 859 -27.64 39.81 -1.08
CA ASN A 859 -28.26 38.73 -0.32
C ASN A 859 -28.18 38.98 1.18
N GLN A 860 -29.19 38.57 1.94
CA GLN A 860 -29.16 38.51 3.39
C GLN A 860 -29.01 37.05 3.78
N LEU A 861 -27.84 36.70 4.34
CA LEU A 861 -27.47 35.33 4.70
C LEU A 861 -28.06 34.93 6.04
N MET A 862 -27.97 35.84 7.05
CA MET A 862 -28.51 35.61 8.39
C MET A 862 -29.17 36.87 8.94
N ASN A 863 -30.21 36.68 9.78
CA ASN A 863 -30.88 37.75 10.50
C ASN A 863 -31.69 37.12 11.66
N THR A 864 -30.99 36.68 12.71
CA THR A 864 -31.55 35.87 13.78
C THR A 864 -30.92 36.16 15.14
N GLN A 865 -31.52 35.67 16.19
CA GLN A 865 -30.89 35.59 17.51
C GLN A 865 -29.91 34.41 17.53
N VAL A 866 -28.76 34.64 18.08
CA VAL A 866 -27.73 33.63 18.25
C VAL A 866 -27.23 33.58 19.69
N VAL A 867 -26.80 32.43 20.13
CA VAL A 867 -26.06 32.26 21.39
C VAL A 867 -24.59 32.65 21.20
N ALA A 868 -23.85 32.78 22.27
CA ALA A 868 -22.42 32.97 22.21
C ALA A 868 -21.77 31.69 21.60
N GLY A 869 -20.83 31.85 20.69
CA GLY A 869 -20.20 30.75 20.01
C GLY A 869 -19.67 31.10 18.61
N ARG A 870 -19.13 30.12 17.91
CA ARG A 870 -18.68 30.23 16.51
C ARG A 870 -19.84 29.88 15.59
N ILE A 871 -20.15 30.76 14.63
CA ILE A 871 -21.24 30.62 13.69
C ILE A 871 -20.67 30.56 12.28
N ARG A 872 -20.95 29.48 11.56
CA ARG A 872 -20.52 29.32 10.16
C ARG A 872 -21.43 30.11 9.22
N GLY A 873 -20.87 30.70 8.20
CA GLY A 873 -21.55 31.45 7.16
C GLY A 873 -21.10 31.06 5.79
N ARG A 874 -22.03 30.89 4.87
CA ARG A 874 -21.78 30.49 3.47
C ARG A 874 -22.48 31.41 2.49
N TRP A 875 -21.82 31.75 1.39
CA TRP A 875 -22.48 32.46 0.29
C TRP A 875 -22.24 31.72 -1.04
N SER A 876 -23.30 31.25 -1.65
CA SER A 876 -23.29 30.52 -2.92
C SER A 876 -23.25 31.41 -4.18
N GLY A 877 -22.84 32.67 -4.06
CA GLY A 877 -22.82 33.60 -5.19
C GLY A 877 -24.18 34.01 -5.71
N LYS A 878 -25.29 33.62 -5.07
CA LYS A 878 -26.67 33.94 -5.44
C LYS A 878 -27.18 35.20 -4.73
N ASN A 879 -28.07 35.93 -5.41
CA ASN A 879 -28.78 37.04 -4.80
C ASN A 879 -30.03 36.53 -4.02
N GLY A 880 -30.69 37.44 -3.24
CA GLY A 880 -31.88 37.09 -2.48
C GLY A 880 -33.09 36.55 -3.25
N SER A 881 -33.02 36.47 -4.59
CA SER A 881 -34.01 35.83 -5.45
C SER A 881 -33.50 34.49 -6.02
N GLY A 882 -32.37 33.95 -5.53
CA GLY A 882 -31.77 32.69 -5.97
C GLY A 882 -31.05 32.76 -7.33
N VAL A 883 -30.86 33.96 -7.89
CA VAL A 883 -30.22 34.15 -9.22
C VAL A 883 -28.72 34.43 -9.02
N MET A 884 -27.85 33.70 -9.75
CA MET A 884 -26.41 33.90 -9.69
C MET A 884 -26.01 35.37 -9.97
N SER A 885 -25.24 35.90 -9.05
CA SER A 885 -24.68 37.25 -9.14
C SER A 885 -23.59 37.34 -10.22
N PRO A 886 -23.37 38.48 -10.87
CA PRO A 886 -22.30 38.65 -11.86
C PRO A 886 -20.90 38.48 -11.23
N THR A 887 -19.91 38.03 -12.04
CA THR A 887 -18.50 38.10 -11.63
C THR A 887 -18.14 39.52 -11.21
N GLY A 888 -17.51 39.66 -10.05
CA GLY A 888 -17.18 40.98 -9.52
C GLY A 888 -16.81 40.97 -8.05
N ILE A 889 -16.60 42.16 -7.49
CA ILE A 889 -16.29 42.38 -6.07
C ILE A 889 -17.59 42.64 -5.34
N TYR A 890 -17.72 42.00 -4.18
CA TYR A 890 -18.81 42.13 -3.22
C TYR A 890 -18.25 42.44 -1.84
N PHE A 891 -19.10 42.78 -0.90
CA PHE A 891 -18.73 43.03 0.48
C PHE A 891 -19.66 42.24 1.39
N LEU A 892 -19.09 41.37 2.21
CA LEU A 892 -19.76 40.72 3.31
C LEU A 892 -19.79 41.74 4.48
N LYS A 893 -20.94 41.94 5.05
CA LYS A 893 -21.13 42.74 6.25
C LYS A 893 -21.74 41.86 7.34
N VAL A 894 -21.09 41.84 8.50
CA VAL A 894 -21.53 41.14 9.71
C VAL A 894 -21.77 42.17 10.82
N GLU A 895 -22.91 42.12 11.47
CA GLU A 895 -23.26 43.03 12.59
C GLU A 895 -23.85 42.23 13.75
N THR A 896 -23.35 42.45 14.96
CA THR A 896 -23.90 41.94 16.22
C THR A 896 -23.92 43.05 17.25
N GLY A 897 -25.09 43.48 17.72
CA GLY A 897 -25.21 44.45 18.77
C GLY A 897 -24.36 45.70 18.59
N ILE A 898 -23.16 45.68 19.18
CA ILE A 898 -22.17 46.78 19.17
C ILE A 898 -21.01 46.52 18.17
N ASN A 899 -20.84 45.33 17.66
CA ASN A 899 -19.73 44.99 16.78
C ASN A 899 -20.16 44.94 15.31
N TYR A 900 -19.25 45.29 14.40
CA TYR A 900 -19.45 45.09 12.98
C TYR A 900 -18.13 44.80 12.28
N HIS A 901 -18.22 43.97 11.21
CA HIS A 901 -17.12 43.66 10.34
C HIS A 901 -17.53 43.77 8.88
N VAL A 902 -16.60 44.20 8.02
CA VAL A 902 -16.81 44.22 6.55
C VAL A 902 -15.57 43.69 5.85
N GLN A 903 -15.74 42.67 5.04
CA GLN A 903 -14.66 42.09 4.23
C GLN A 903 -15.03 42.02 2.74
N LYS A 904 -14.01 41.92 1.89
CA LYS A 904 -14.15 41.92 0.44
C LYS A 904 -14.24 40.48 -0.08
N LEU A 905 -15.25 40.20 -0.85
CA LEU A 905 -15.47 38.91 -1.56
C LEU A 905 -15.21 39.12 -3.05
N ALA A 906 -14.50 38.18 -3.73
CA ALA A 906 -14.22 38.23 -5.17
C ALA A 906 -14.85 37.01 -5.86
N LEU A 907 -16.06 37.19 -6.46
CA LEU A 907 -16.73 36.15 -7.21
C LEU A 907 -16.17 36.08 -8.62
N VAL A 908 -15.67 34.92 -9.05
CA VAL A 908 -15.24 34.61 -10.41
C VAL A 908 -16.13 33.52 -10.98
N LYS A 909 -16.27 33.46 -12.31
CA LYS A 909 -17.06 32.42 -12.99
C LYS A 909 -16.15 31.72 -13.99
#